data_72271245195b43172db5b154abb57cd7
#
_entry.id   72271245195b43172db5b154abb57cd7
#
_cell.length_a   1.000
_cell.length_b   1.000
_cell.length_c   1.000
_cell.angle_alpha   90.00
_cell.angle_beta   90.00
_cell.angle_gamma   90.00
#
_symmetry.space_group_name_H-M   'P 1'
#
loop_
_entity.id
_entity.type
_entity.pdbx_description
1 polymer ?
#
loop_
_entity_poly.entity_id
_entity_poly.type
_entity_poly.pdbx_seq_one_letter_code
_entity_poly.pdbx_strand_id
1 'polypeptide(L)'
;LFVLAGEPSGDAHAARWVEAWRSQDPTVDIRFWGGPALAQATGKAPEVDLKQLSVMGFVEVLRALPRMLRLLRTAVQTVLEWNPDLVILIDFQSFNAQLAKRLTLSGYRKQGGKIIQYIAPAAWAWKPQRVHALRAHVDVLVPILPFEPSFFGQFNVSTWYEGHPVLDVPAQEPLVLDGGSFERVHGDRPVAALLPGSRVQEIKSLLPLMAEVMRQMPEYQWVVAGVPHVDPKIYGGEDWTVVVGQTEALVRAARVAVVASGTATLEVALWNTPEVVVYRVHPVSYWLAKQWVRVKYVSLVNLVLDRPVVPELLQHEAVPNKVVHAVRRLEEPDARDAQLQAFAELRTKLGAPGVSHRLAQRAIRWLRTGGAAGAVVFLGLLGGIAPLHAQVQTFDGSPAPSTELVDADRLPALVAVRQFSSSTPARLQVRPLSGDFSLLVKRGDFANWDTVERALGWVKSSYFLERSGSLINVGRTGEPPLASGVSAVSWVPLPSSGVANSSYGLRSSGSERRMHGTLVVRTRSSGLLPVAYVPVDDYVSGVVEAEGGTLFHPTYYRAQAIIARTWLLRNQRKHAAEGYMVSDGVGSQVFHGLPKGAHASDIVWAAHSTRDSILVDGFGRAIEAVFHANSGGYTSRSEEVWSKAIPYLIAQPDTFSLRCPQTYWTRRLDKEAFVRFFAQKMGQNSTDAAFRQAVLSIAQGSQRSALFVYGGKTLKLREVREKFGLRSTYFTVEDAGSEVVLRGKGFGHGVGLSQEGAYRMARLGYRTADILAHYYPGTRLAVAR
;
A
#
# COMPACT_ATOMS: atom_id res chain seq x y z
N LEU A 1 -1.86 31.37 6.42
CA LEU A 1 -1.10 30.21 6.87
C LEU A 1 0.01 30.63 7.82
N PHE A 2 0.19 29.90 8.92
CA PHE A 2 1.37 30.06 9.75
C PHE A 2 2.29 28.83 9.54
N VAL A 3 3.54 29.07 9.12
CA VAL A 3 4.51 28.02 8.81
C VAL A 3 5.69 28.09 9.77
N LEU A 4 6.07 26.97 10.40
CA LEU A 4 7.20 26.91 11.31
C LEU A 4 8.16 25.79 10.91
N ALA A 5 9.39 26.17 10.53
CA ALA A 5 10.50 25.29 10.23
C ALA A 5 11.68 25.60 11.18
N GLY A 6 12.11 24.64 11.96
CA GLY A 6 13.16 24.83 12.97
C GLY A 6 14.54 24.31 12.58
N GLU A 7 14.67 23.67 11.40
CA GLU A 7 15.91 23.12 10.88
C GLU A 7 16.10 23.48 9.38
N PRO A 8 17.34 23.53 8.86
CA PRO A 8 17.59 23.91 7.47
C PRO A 8 16.93 23.00 6.43
N SER A 9 16.89 21.70 6.69
CA SER A 9 16.16 20.73 5.84
C SER A 9 14.67 20.99 5.84
N GLY A 10 14.10 21.27 7.00
CA GLY A 10 12.70 21.63 7.16
C GLY A 10 12.35 22.94 6.44
N ASP A 11 13.22 23.94 6.45
CA ASP A 11 13.06 25.20 5.73
C ASP A 11 13.00 25.02 4.22
N ALA A 12 13.88 24.18 3.66
CA ALA A 12 13.87 23.85 2.24
C ALA A 12 12.60 23.07 1.82
N HIS A 13 12.11 22.13 2.65
CA HIS A 13 10.86 21.44 2.39
C HIS A 13 9.64 22.35 2.51
N ALA A 14 9.65 23.25 3.49
CA ALA A 14 8.62 24.25 3.68
C ALA A 14 8.52 25.21 2.47
N ALA A 15 9.66 25.68 1.97
CA ALA A 15 9.74 26.57 0.84
C ALA A 15 9.05 25.99 -0.39
N ARG A 16 9.38 24.73 -0.76
CA ARG A 16 8.74 24.02 -1.89
C ARG A 16 7.23 23.85 -1.72
N TRP A 17 6.79 23.55 -0.52
CA TRP A 17 5.35 23.46 -0.25
C TRP A 17 4.64 24.81 -0.37
N VAL A 18 5.25 25.88 0.16
CA VAL A 18 4.75 27.24 0.07
C VAL A 18 4.72 27.74 -1.39
N GLU A 19 5.76 27.49 -2.18
CA GLU A 19 5.78 27.78 -3.61
C GLU A 19 4.66 27.06 -4.36
N ALA A 20 4.50 25.76 -4.11
CA ALA A 20 3.43 24.95 -4.67
C ALA A 20 2.04 25.43 -4.22
N TRP A 21 1.91 25.95 -3.01
CA TRP A 21 0.66 26.54 -2.52
C TRP A 21 0.35 27.85 -3.25
N ARG A 22 1.30 28.77 -3.30
CA ARG A 22 1.15 30.07 -3.97
C ARG A 22 0.86 29.95 -5.46
N SER A 23 1.39 28.93 -6.13
CA SER A 23 1.07 28.64 -7.53
C SER A 23 -0.40 28.25 -7.75
N GLN A 24 -1.07 27.70 -6.73
CA GLN A 24 -2.48 27.27 -6.78
C GLN A 24 -3.45 28.27 -6.14
N ASP A 25 -2.96 29.05 -5.19
CA ASP A 25 -3.71 30.10 -4.50
C ASP A 25 -2.78 31.30 -4.23
N PRO A 26 -2.67 32.24 -5.20
CA PRO A 26 -1.82 33.42 -5.07
C PRO A 26 -2.27 34.41 -3.98
N THR A 27 -3.52 34.28 -3.49
CA THR A 27 -4.10 35.21 -2.51
C THR A 27 -3.77 34.81 -1.06
N VAL A 28 -3.11 33.67 -0.85
CA VAL A 28 -2.78 33.17 0.47
C VAL A 28 -1.88 34.13 1.24
N ASP A 29 -2.31 34.52 2.44
CA ASP A 29 -1.43 35.26 3.37
C ASP A 29 -0.64 34.28 4.22
N ILE A 30 0.70 34.49 4.26
CA ILE A 30 1.64 33.60 4.92
C ILE A 30 2.50 34.40 5.88
N ARG A 31 2.52 33.95 7.15
CA ARG A 31 3.52 34.33 8.15
C ARG A 31 4.33 33.08 8.49
N PHE A 32 5.61 33.25 8.80
CA PHE A 32 6.44 32.11 9.05
C PHE A 32 7.61 32.38 10.00
N TRP A 33 8.04 31.32 10.65
CA TRP A 33 9.30 31.22 11.37
C TRP A 33 10.16 30.20 10.60
N GLY A 34 11.34 30.64 10.17
CA GLY A 34 12.17 29.77 9.32
C GLY A 34 13.43 30.48 8.83
N GLY A 35 13.94 30.00 7.72
CA GLY A 35 15.22 30.42 7.15
C GLY A 35 15.11 31.11 5.79
N PRO A 36 16.25 31.17 5.07
CA PRO A 36 16.35 31.86 3.79
C PRO A 36 15.51 31.24 2.67
N ALA A 37 15.30 29.94 2.66
CA ALA A 37 14.51 29.28 1.62
C ALA A 37 13.03 29.70 1.70
N LEU A 38 12.43 29.70 2.89
CA LEU A 38 11.08 30.22 3.11
C LEU A 38 10.98 31.73 2.81
N ALA A 39 12.02 32.51 3.20
CA ALA A 39 12.06 33.94 2.89
C ALA A 39 12.01 34.19 1.37
N GLN A 40 12.77 33.42 0.60
CA GLN A 40 12.74 33.48 -0.86
C GLN A 40 11.38 33.06 -1.43
N ALA A 41 10.82 31.92 -0.98
CA ALA A 41 9.55 31.40 -1.44
C ALA A 41 8.35 32.33 -1.16
N THR A 42 8.39 33.03 -0.02
CA THR A 42 7.33 33.96 0.39
C THR A 42 7.53 35.38 -0.10
N GLY A 43 8.76 35.81 -0.38
CA GLY A 43 9.13 37.18 -0.62
C GLY A 43 9.05 38.07 0.65
N LYS A 44 9.02 37.48 1.84
CA LYS A 44 8.88 38.15 3.15
C LYS A 44 10.04 37.79 4.06
N ALA A 45 10.35 38.65 5.04
CA ALA A 45 11.27 38.32 6.11
C ALA A 45 10.62 37.38 7.13
N PRO A 46 11.37 36.44 7.74
CA PRO A 46 10.85 35.60 8.81
C PRO A 46 10.54 36.44 10.06
N GLU A 47 9.45 36.15 10.78
CA GLU A 47 9.18 36.76 12.07
C GLU A 47 10.20 36.33 13.14
N VAL A 48 10.66 35.07 13.03
CA VAL A 48 11.78 34.53 13.82
C VAL A 48 12.70 33.76 12.88
N ASP A 49 13.97 34.19 12.83
CA ASP A 49 14.99 33.58 11.99
C ASP A 49 15.40 32.19 12.52
N LEU A 50 15.69 31.28 11.60
CA LEU A 50 16.13 29.91 11.88
C LEU A 50 17.33 29.86 12.82
N LYS A 51 18.27 30.80 12.76
CA LYS A 51 19.42 30.92 13.66
C LYS A 51 19.00 31.04 15.11
N GLN A 52 17.81 31.61 15.37
CA GLN A 52 17.28 31.74 16.72
C GLN A 52 16.60 30.45 17.22
N LEU A 53 16.16 29.57 16.32
CA LEU A 53 15.50 28.31 16.63
C LEU A 53 16.51 27.17 16.82
N SER A 54 17.63 27.20 16.09
CA SER A 54 18.63 26.13 16.08
C SER A 54 19.41 26.11 17.40
N VAL A 55 19.34 24.97 18.10
CA VAL A 55 20.14 24.68 19.31
C VAL A 55 20.77 23.29 19.09
N MET A 56 22.10 23.23 19.09
CA MET A 56 22.87 22.00 18.90
C MET A 56 23.66 21.64 20.19
N GLY A 57 23.61 20.33 20.52
CA GLY A 57 24.34 19.77 21.66
C GLY A 57 23.49 19.60 22.93
N PHE A 58 23.81 18.55 23.74
CA PHE A 58 23.00 18.20 24.91
C PHE A 58 23.09 19.26 26.02
N VAL A 59 24.28 19.85 26.23
CA VAL A 59 24.52 20.90 27.21
C VAL A 59 23.94 22.24 26.77
N GLU A 60 24.07 22.53 25.47
CA GLU A 60 23.51 23.72 24.83
C GLU A 60 21.97 23.72 24.88
N VAL A 61 21.33 22.55 24.73
CA VAL A 61 19.86 22.38 24.86
C VAL A 61 19.41 22.75 26.28
N LEU A 62 20.12 22.33 27.32
CA LEU A 62 19.79 22.69 28.71
C LEU A 62 19.92 24.20 28.96
N ARG A 63 20.99 24.84 28.45
CA ARG A 63 21.18 26.28 28.54
C ARG A 63 20.17 27.10 27.74
N ALA A 64 19.74 26.57 26.62
CA ALA A 64 18.75 27.21 25.74
C ALA A 64 17.30 27.05 26.22
N LEU A 65 17.03 26.19 27.20
CA LEU A 65 15.66 25.87 27.64
C LEU A 65 14.81 27.10 27.99
N PRO A 66 15.30 28.12 28.73
CA PRO A 66 14.51 29.32 29.02
C PRO A 66 14.18 30.13 27.78
N ARG A 67 15.10 30.19 26.80
CA ARG A 67 14.90 30.84 25.51
C ARG A 67 13.86 30.08 24.67
N MET A 68 13.96 28.77 24.62
CA MET A 68 13.00 27.92 23.89
C MET A 68 11.61 28.03 24.49
N LEU A 69 11.47 28.11 25.80
CA LEU A 69 10.18 28.35 26.47
C LEU A 69 9.58 29.72 26.14
N ARG A 70 10.41 30.77 26.03
CA ARG A 70 9.97 32.11 25.57
C ARG A 70 9.50 32.03 24.12
N LEU A 71 10.29 31.50 23.21
CA LEU A 71 9.93 31.34 21.82
C LEU A 71 8.60 30.53 21.64
N LEU A 72 8.43 29.47 22.46
CA LEU A 72 7.20 28.71 22.45
C LEU A 72 5.97 29.52 22.90
N ARG A 73 6.12 30.40 23.87
CA ARG A 73 5.05 31.34 24.28
C ARG A 73 4.76 32.34 23.20
N THR A 74 5.80 32.95 22.59
CA THR A 74 5.65 33.86 21.46
C THR A 74 4.94 33.19 20.29
N ALA A 75 5.33 31.97 19.91
CA ALA A 75 4.67 31.25 18.83
C ALA A 75 3.16 31.03 19.09
N VAL A 76 2.82 30.61 20.32
CA VAL A 76 1.41 30.46 20.72
C VAL A 76 0.68 31.79 20.62
N GLN A 77 1.26 32.87 21.13
CA GLN A 77 0.67 34.19 21.11
C GLN A 77 0.48 34.70 19.68
N THR A 78 1.50 34.61 18.82
CA THR A 78 1.42 34.98 17.39
C THR A 78 0.27 34.23 16.68
N VAL A 79 0.16 32.91 16.89
CA VAL A 79 -0.91 32.14 16.25
C VAL A 79 -2.29 32.52 16.77
N LEU A 80 -2.44 32.74 18.07
CA LEU A 80 -3.74 33.09 18.66
C LEU A 80 -4.19 34.52 18.29
N GLU A 81 -3.26 35.49 18.21
CA GLU A 81 -3.57 36.87 17.83
C GLU A 81 -3.90 36.98 16.33
N TRP A 82 -3.16 36.26 15.49
CA TRP A 82 -3.38 36.32 14.05
C TRP A 82 -4.50 35.38 13.58
N ASN A 83 -4.76 34.31 14.33
CA ASN A 83 -5.79 33.29 14.09
C ASN A 83 -5.79 32.74 12.65
N PRO A 84 -4.68 32.17 12.15
CA PRO A 84 -4.61 31.60 10.81
C PRO A 84 -5.53 30.39 10.66
N ASP A 85 -6.06 30.12 9.45
CA ASP A 85 -6.84 28.91 9.19
C ASP A 85 -6.04 27.62 9.36
N LEU A 86 -4.72 27.69 9.12
CA LEU A 86 -3.83 26.53 9.16
C LEU A 86 -2.46 26.89 9.74
N VAL A 87 -2.02 26.05 10.66
CA VAL A 87 -0.63 26.01 11.18
C VAL A 87 0.07 24.78 10.60
N ILE A 88 1.19 25.00 9.91
CA ILE A 88 2.04 23.95 9.34
C ILE A 88 3.32 23.87 10.15
N LEU A 89 3.51 22.77 10.87
CA LEU A 89 4.68 22.50 11.71
C LEU A 89 5.60 21.54 10.96
N ILE A 90 6.84 21.97 10.67
CA ILE A 90 7.74 21.20 9.82
C ILE A 90 8.98 20.78 10.59
N ASP A 91 9.22 19.46 10.64
CA ASP A 91 10.37 18.85 11.32
C ASP A 91 10.63 19.41 12.72
N PHE A 92 11.46 19.63 13.46
CA PHE A 92 11.59 20.29 14.78
C PHE A 92 10.68 19.70 15.87
N GLN A 93 10.70 18.40 15.97
CA GLN A 93 9.70 17.53 16.61
C GLN A 93 9.29 17.90 18.04
N SER A 94 10.25 18.16 18.93
CA SER A 94 9.96 18.42 20.35
C SER A 94 9.27 19.77 20.57
N PHE A 95 9.68 20.79 19.84
CA PHE A 95 9.08 22.13 19.89
C PHE A 95 7.67 22.10 19.29
N ASN A 96 7.53 21.50 18.10
CA ASN A 96 6.28 21.40 17.37
C ASN A 96 5.21 20.64 18.17
N ALA A 97 5.58 19.55 18.84
CA ALA A 97 4.65 18.80 19.70
C ALA A 97 4.14 19.65 20.88
N GLN A 98 5.01 20.47 21.50
CA GLN A 98 4.61 21.38 22.56
C GLN A 98 3.76 22.54 22.06
N LEU A 99 4.07 23.08 20.87
CA LEU A 99 3.27 24.13 20.24
C LEU A 99 1.87 23.63 19.90
N ALA A 100 1.76 22.49 19.22
CA ALA A 100 0.47 21.87 18.89
C ALA A 100 -0.38 21.60 20.13
N LYS A 101 0.26 21.08 21.21
CA LYS A 101 -0.41 20.85 22.49
C LYS A 101 -0.97 22.16 23.08
N ARG A 102 -0.16 23.22 23.13
CA ARG A 102 -0.60 24.51 23.71
C ARG A 102 -1.67 25.17 22.89
N LEU A 103 -1.57 25.18 21.55
CA LEU A 103 -2.61 25.68 20.66
C LEU A 103 -3.94 24.94 20.84
N THR A 104 -3.88 23.60 20.99
CA THR A 104 -5.09 22.79 21.28
C THR A 104 -5.72 23.19 22.62
N LEU A 105 -4.89 23.33 23.67
CA LEU A 105 -5.38 23.70 25.03
C LEU A 105 -5.91 25.14 25.08
N SER A 106 -5.35 26.07 24.32
CA SER A 106 -5.81 27.45 24.20
C SER A 106 -7.07 27.61 23.34
N GLY A 107 -7.65 26.55 22.82
CA GLY A 107 -8.89 26.58 22.09
C GLY A 107 -8.79 26.90 20.59
N TYR A 108 -7.58 27.07 20.02
CA TYR A 108 -7.37 27.38 18.60
C TYR A 108 -8.12 26.41 17.67
N ARG A 109 -8.02 25.09 17.92
CA ARG A 109 -8.72 24.09 17.11
C ARG A 109 -10.26 24.12 17.30
N LYS A 110 -10.74 24.54 18.48
CA LYS A 110 -12.18 24.70 18.72
C LYS A 110 -12.76 25.89 17.97
N GLN A 111 -11.94 26.88 17.65
CA GLN A 111 -12.30 28.05 16.86
C GLN A 111 -12.21 27.79 15.34
N GLY A 112 -11.94 26.57 14.92
CA GLY A 112 -11.85 26.16 13.50
C GLY A 112 -10.44 26.07 12.94
N GLY A 113 -9.43 26.54 13.65
CA GLY A 113 -8.02 26.44 13.24
C GLY A 113 -7.55 25.00 13.08
N LYS A 114 -6.68 24.73 12.13
CA LYS A 114 -6.15 23.40 11.80
C LYS A 114 -4.65 23.33 12.00
N ILE A 115 -4.14 22.13 12.34
CA ILE A 115 -2.71 21.89 12.57
C ILE A 115 -2.25 20.70 11.74
N ILE A 116 -1.29 20.92 10.85
CA ILE A 116 -0.59 19.87 10.09
C ILE A 116 0.83 19.76 10.63
N GLN A 117 1.27 18.53 10.95
CA GLN A 117 2.68 18.21 11.18
C GLN A 117 3.25 17.58 9.92
N TYR A 118 4.18 18.27 9.25
CA TYR A 118 4.92 17.76 8.09
C TYR A 118 6.29 17.23 8.54
N ILE A 119 6.68 16.08 7.98
CA ILE A 119 7.80 15.24 8.38
C ILE A 119 7.52 14.64 9.77
N ALA A 120 7.13 13.38 9.73
CA ALA A 120 6.76 12.64 10.93
C ALA A 120 7.97 12.39 11.84
N PRO A 121 7.79 12.43 13.18
CA PRO A 121 8.85 11.98 14.08
C PRO A 121 9.11 10.48 13.90
N ALA A 122 10.40 10.08 13.98
CA ALA A 122 10.79 8.67 13.90
C ALA A 122 10.34 7.86 15.15
N ALA A 123 9.05 7.93 15.47
CA ALA A 123 8.44 7.22 16.59
C ALA A 123 8.49 5.70 16.44
N TRP A 124 8.58 5.22 15.21
CA TRP A 124 8.78 3.81 14.87
C TRP A 124 10.19 3.30 15.27
N ALA A 125 11.17 4.18 15.29
CA ALA A 125 12.54 3.83 15.70
C ALA A 125 12.74 3.87 17.22
N TRP A 126 12.11 4.83 17.90
CA TRP A 126 12.26 5.02 19.35
C TRP A 126 11.11 5.82 19.95
N LYS A 127 10.70 5.50 21.19
CA LYS A 127 9.62 6.17 21.94
C LYS A 127 8.27 6.22 21.19
N PRO A 128 7.63 5.09 20.88
CA PRO A 128 6.34 5.04 20.17
C PRO A 128 5.22 5.79 20.91
N GLN A 129 5.35 6.03 22.22
CA GLN A 129 4.39 6.82 23.01
C GLN A 129 4.19 8.27 22.52
N ARG A 130 5.15 8.83 21.75
CA ARG A 130 4.99 10.15 21.10
C ARG A 130 3.80 10.24 20.17
N VAL A 131 3.37 9.13 19.63
CA VAL A 131 2.21 9.03 18.72
C VAL A 131 0.92 9.49 19.39
N HIS A 132 0.77 9.26 20.69
CA HIS A 132 -0.42 9.72 21.43
C HIS A 132 -0.56 11.25 21.46
N ALA A 133 0.56 11.98 21.57
CA ALA A 133 0.55 13.44 21.53
C ALA A 133 0.20 13.96 20.12
N LEU A 134 0.72 13.32 19.07
CA LEU A 134 0.34 13.64 17.68
C LEU A 134 -1.16 13.43 17.46
N ARG A 135 -1.68 12.28 17.84
CA ARG A 135 -3.11 11.98 17.74
C ARG A 135 -4.00 13.01 18.45
N ALA A 136 -3.57 13.47 19.62
CA ALA A 136 -4.36 14.39 20.43
C ALA A 136 -4.34 15.84 19.92
N HIS A 137 -3.23 16.28 19.32
CA HIS A 137 -2.96 17.71 19.10
C HIS A 137 -2.70 18.10 17.65
N VAL A 138 -2.64 17.15 16.71
CA VAL A 138 -2.41 17.39 15.28
C VAL A 138 -3.63 16.87 14.51
N ASP A 139 -4.12 17.62 13.54
CA ASP A 139 -5.25 17.19 12.72
C ASP A 139 -4.80 16.21 11.62
N VAL A 140 -3.64 16.49 11.03
CA VAL A 140 -3.03 15.66 9.98
C VAL A 140 -1.52 15.56 10.18
N LEU A 141 -1.00 14.35 10.14
CA LEU A 141 0.42 14.07 10.05
C LEU A 141 0.77 13.76 8.60
N VAL A 142 1.82 14.38 8.07
CA VAL A 142 2.34 14.12 6.73
C VAL A 142 3.69 13.41 6.87
N PRO A 143 3.69 12.06 6.87
CA PRO A 143 4.89 11.26 6.87
C PRO A 143 5.58 11.29 5.51
N ILE A 144 6.88 11.00 5.46
CA ILE A 144 7.68 11.02 4.23
C ILE A 144 8.22 9.65 3.82
N LEU A 145 8.22 8.68 4.73
CA LEU A 145 8.65 7.32 4.42
C LEU A 145 7.44 6.40 4.13
N PRO A 146 7.52 5.49 3.15
CA PRO A 146 6.36 4.74 2.66
C PRO A 146 5.74 3.78 3.69
N PHE A 147 6.47 3.36 4.72
CA PHE A 147 5.98 2.49 5.79
C PHE A 147 5.36 3.27 6.97
N GLU A 148 5.63 4.57 7.09
CA GLU A 148 5.15 5.40 8.20
C GLU A 148 3.63 5.53 8.28
N PRO A 149 2.88 5.66 7.17
CA PRO A 149 1.42 5.68 7.23
C PRO A 149 0.83 4.44 7.91
N SER A 150 1.37 3.28 7.61
CA SER A 150 0.95 2.02 8.25
C SER A 150 1.28 1.99 9.73
N PHE A 151 2.46 2.50 10.12
CA PHE A 151 2.85 2.60 11.52
C PHE A 151 1.93 3.56 12.30
N PHE A 152 1.75 4.80 11.81
CA PHE A 152 0.91 5.79 12.49
C PHE A 152 -0.58 5.44 12.47
N GLY A 153 -1.02 4.74 11.43
CA GLY A 153 -2.39 4.22 11.31
C GLY A 153 -2.77 3.25 12.43
N GLN A 154 -1.81 2.45 12.95
CA GLN A 154 -2.03 1.55 14.09
C GLN A 154 -2.43 2.30 15.38
N PHE A 155 -2.08 3.59 15.47
CA PHE A 155 -2.39 4.47 16.59
C PHE A 155 -3.53 5.45 16.28
N ASN A 156 -4.24 5.26 15.17
CA ASN A 156 -5.32 6.14 14.71
C ASN A 156 -4.88 7.61 14.54
N VAL A 157 -3.68 7.86 14.02
CA VAL A 157 -3.23 9.18 13.59
C VAL A 157 -3.64 9.37 12.13
N SER A 158 -4.34 10.47 11.84
CA SER A 158 -4.69 10.83 10.45
C SER A 158 -3.42 11.18 9.69
N THR A 159 -3.14 10.49 8.59
CA THR A 159 -1.93 10.70 7.79
C THR A 159 -2.25 11.00 6.34
N TRP A 160 -1.44 11.90 5.72
CA TRP A 160 -1.40 12.10 4.28
C TRP A 160 -0.02 11.72 3.77
N TYR A 161 0.08 10.74 2.93
CA TYR A 161 1.33 10.35 2.28
C TYR A 161 1.21 10.57 0.77
N GLU A 162 2.02 11.50 0.25
CA GLU A 162 2.04 11.86 -1.17
C GLU A 162 3.38 11.47 -1.83
N GLY A 163 4.28 10.83 -1.09
CA GLY A 163 5.62 10.45 -1.50
C GLY A 163 6.70 11.16 -0.70
N HIS A 164 7.97 10.89 -1.01
CA HIS A 164 9.09 11.52 -0.33
C HIS A 164 9.47 12.85 -0.99
N PRO A 165 9.60 13.96 -0.23
CA PRO A 165 9.85 15.29 -0.80
C PRO A 165 11.22 15.45 -1.48
N VAL A 166 12.14 14.52 -1.29
CA VAL A 166 13.42 14.49 -2.03
C VAL A 166 13.20 14.34 -3.54
N LEU A 167 12.07 13.78 -3.97
CA LEU A 167 11.71 13.64 -5.39
C LEU A 167 11.36 14.98 -6.08
N ASP A 168 11.13 16.04 -5.29
CA ASP A 168 10.81 17.37 -5.80
C ASP A 168 12.05 18.29 -5.88
N VAL A 169 13.24 17.77 -5.53
CA VAL A 169 14.49 18.56 -5.65
C VAL A 169 14.79 18.74 -7.14
N PRO A 170 14.87 19.99 -7.62
CA PRO A 170 15.27 20.26 -9.00
C PRO A 170 16.69 19.73 -9.26
N ALA A 171 16.94 19.25 -10.47
CA ALA A 171 18.29 18.88 -10.86
C ALA A 171 19.20 20.13 -10.81
N GLN A 172 20.34 20.00 -10.14
CA GLN A 172 21.35 21.05 -10.11
C GLN A 172 22.11 21.11 -11.44
N GLU A 173 22.67 22.29 -11.76
CA GLU A 173 23.62 22.44 -12.86
C GLU A 173 24.78 21.46 -12.72
N PRO A 174 25.44 21.10 -13.82
CA PRO A 174 26.64 20.28 -13.79
C PRO A 174 27.70 20.82 -12.81
N LEU A 175 28.44 19.91 -12.19
CA LEU A 175 29.49 20.28 -11.24
C LEU A 175 30.50 21.24 -11.89
N VAL A 176 30.63 22.42 -11.31
CA VAL A 176 31.61 23.44 -11.75
C VAL A 176 32.59 23.67 -10.61
N LEU A 177 33.89 23.48 -10.90
CA LEU A 177 34.97 23.92 -10.02
C LEU A 177 35.55 25.23 -10.56
N ASP A 178 36.08 26.07 -9.70
CA ASP A 178 36.75 27.32 -10.08
C ASP A 178 37.81 27.04 -11.14
N GLY A 179 37.57 27.51 -12.38
CA GLY A 179 38.53 27.38 -13.51
C GLY A 179 38.11 26.47 -14.67
N GLY A 180 36.93 25.84 -14.64
CA GLY A 180 36.47 25.02 -15.77
C GLY A 180 35.54 23.86 -15.40
N SER A 181 35.09 23.09 -16.41
CA SER A 181 34.30 21.88 -16.14
C SER A 181 35.18 20.82 -15.42
N PHE A 182 34.56 20.07 -14.52
CA PHE A 182 35.19 19.04 -13.70
C PHE A 182 36.08 18.07 -14.52
N GLU A 183 35.63 17.68 -15.71
CA GLU A 183 36.32 16.78 -16.61
C GLU A 183 37.68 17.31 -17.11
N ARG A 184 37.87 18.66 -17.17
CA ARG A 184 39.13 19.24 -17.66
C ARG A 184 40.20 19.46 -16.59
N VAL A 185 39.82 19.52 -15.33
CA VAL A 185 40.75 19.94 -14.26
C VAL A 185 41.46 18.76 -13.60
N HIS A 186 40.96 17.55 -13.72
CA HIS A 186 41.34 16.45 -12.84
C HIS A 186 41.82 15.14 -13.50
N GLY A 187 41.96 15.07 -14.84
CA GLY A 187 42.51 13.89 -15.55
C GLY A 187 41.57 12.66 -15.54
N ASP A 188 42.09 11.50 -15.99
CA ASP A 188 41.32 10.27 -16.27
C ASP A 188 40.87 9.46 -15.05
N ARG A 189 41.09 9.92 -13.81
CA ARG A 189 40.72 9.18 -12.61
C ARG A 189 39.22 9.32 -12.32
N PRO A 190 38.53 8.22 -12.01
CA PRO A 190 37.11 8.28 -11.64
C PRO A 190 36.90 9.05 -10.32
N VAL A 191 35.84 9.86 -10.26
CA VAL A 191 35.48 10.62 -9.08
C VAL A 191 34.84 9.70 -8.03
N ALA A 192 35.23 9.88 -6.76
CA ALA A 192 34.54 9.28 -5.62
C ALA A 192 34.10 10.39 -4.65
N ALA A 193 32.86 10.33 -4.19
CA ALA A 193 32.29 11.33 -3.31
C ALA A 193 32.38 10.92 -1.84
N LEU A 194 32.81 11.86 -0.99
CA LEU A 194 32.80 11.74 0.47
C LEU A 194 31.73 12.66 1.06
N LEU A 195 30.74 12.10 1.71
CA LEU A 195 29.65 12.83 2.37
C LEU A 195 29.73 12.62 3.90
N PRO A 196 30.53 13.42 4.62
CA PRO A 196 30.82 13.19 6.04
C PRO A 196 29.68 13.58 6.97
N GLY A 197 28.56 14.04 6.43
CA GLY A 197 27.38 14.49 7.18
C GLY A 197 27.20 16.00 7.17
N SER A 198 26.12 16.45 7.81
CA SER A 198 25.72 17.87 7.87
C SER A 198 26.06 18.56 9.20
N ARG A 199 26.48 17.79 10.22
CA ARG A 199 26.78 18.30 11.57
C ARG A 199 28.28 18.27 11.85
N VAL A 200 28.79 19.34 12.49
CA VAL A 200 30.21 19.47 12.81
C VAL A 200 30.77 18.24 13.54
N GLN A 201 29.98 17.65 14.45
CA GLN A 201 30.41 16.46 15.22
C GLN A 201 30.52 15.22 14.35
N GLU A 202 29.60 15.01 13.38
CA GLU A 202 29.62 13.93 12.39
C GLU A 202 30.84 14.07 11.50
N ILE A 203 31.06 15.28 10.95
CA ILE A 203 32.17 15.62 10.07
C ILE A 203 33.51 15.31 10.78
N LYS A 204 33.71 15.85 12.00
CA LYS A 204 34.94 15.60 12.77
C LYS A 204 35.16 14.12 13.13
N SER A 205 34.09 13.35 13.26
CA SER A 205 34.16 11.91 13.57
C SER A 205 34.50 11.06 12.38
N LEU A 206 34.02 11.43 11.16
CA LEU A 206 34.13 10.61 9.95
C LEU A 206 35.27 11.03 9.01
N LEU A 207 35.68 12.31 8.99
CA LEU A 207 36.76 12.77 8.14
C LEU A 207 38.08 12.02 8.33
N PRO A 208 38.56 11.69 9.54
CA PRO A 208 39.79 10.91 9.72
C PRO A 208 39.69 9.51 9.11
N LEU A 209 38.52 8.87 9.18
CA LEU A 209 38.25 7.59 8.51
C LEU A 209 38.31 7.74 6.99
N MET A 210 37.62 8.77 6.46
CA MET A 210 37.54 9.04 5.03
C MET A 210 38.91 9.39 4.42
N ALA A 211 39.73 10.16 5.15
CA ALA A 211 41.12 10.45 4.78
C ALA A 211 41.97 9.19 4.61
N GLU A 212 41.81 8.23 5.51
CA GLU A 212 42.53 6.98 5.44
C GLU A 212 42.06 6.10 4.26
N VAL A 213 40.75 6.07 3.99
CA VAL A 213 40.19 5.40 2.78
C VAL A 213 40.76 6.02 1.52
N MET A 214 40.82 7.33 1.42
CA MET A 214 41.38 8.05 0.30
C MET A 214 42.87 7.66 0.05
N ARG A 215 43.67 7.59 1.11
CA ARG A 215 45.10 7.19 1.00
C ARG A 215 45.29 5.74 0.49
N GLN A 216 44.34 4.84 0.83
CA GLN A 216 44.36 3.44 0.41
C GLN A 216 43.78 3.22 -1.00
N MET A 217 43.13 4.22 -1.59
CA MET A 217 42.52 4.14 -2.94
C MET A 217 42.92 5.37 -3.79
N PRO A 218 44.20 5.50 -4.14
CA PRO A 218 44.73 6.64 -4.92
C PRO A 218 44.25 6.63 -6.38
N GLU A 219 43.70 5.51 -6.86
CA GLU A 219 43.08 5.38 -8.16
C GLU A 219 41.86 6.24 -8.38
N TYR A 220 41.23 6.71 -7.29
CA TYR A 220 40.11 7.63 -7.34
C TYR A 220 40.52 9.07 -7.11
N GLN A 221 39.75 9.97 -7.68
CA GLN A 221 39.75 11.35 -7.27
C GLN A 221 38.65 11.57 -6.21
N TRP A 222 39.08 11.74 -4.98
CA TRP A 222 38.18 11.93 -3.86
C TRP A 222 37.82 13.39 -3.70
N VAL A 223 36.49 13.65 -3.60
CA VAL A 223 35.94 15.00 -3.40
C VAL A 223 34.99 14.97 -2.20
N VAL A 224 35.15 15.92 -1.29
CA VAL A 224 34.32 16.05 -0.11
C VAL A 224 33.17 17.00 -0.34
N ALA A 225 31.94 16.57 -0.05
CA ALA A 225 30.76 17.42 -0.04
C ALA A 225 30.72 18.26 1.23
N GLY A 226 30.94 19.55 1.09
CA GLY A 226 30.80 20.54 2.16
C GLY A 226 29.40 21.14 2.22
N VAL A 227 28.93 21.48 3.42
CA VAL A 227 27.63 22.14 3.64
C VAL A 227 27.83 23.65 3.91
N PRO A 228 26.97 24.54 3.39
CA PRO A 228 27.20 25.99 3.43
C PRO A 228 27.23 26.60 4.84
N HIS A 229 26.62 25.94 5.83
CA HIS A 229 26.52 26.47 7.20
C HIS A 229 27.67 26.01 8.13
N VAL A 230 28.61 25.23 7.61
CA VAL A 230 29.80 24.74 8.34
C VAL A 230 31.03 25.47 7.84
N ASP A 231 31.87 25.96 8.79
CA ASP A 231 33.10 26.62 8.43
C ASP A 231 34.00 25.69 7.57
N PRO A 232 34.44 26.13 6.40
CA PRO A 232 35.31 25.33 5.53
C PRO A 232 36.55 24.79 6.19
N LYS A 233 37.08 25.50 7.19
CA LYS A 233 38.26 25.07 8.00
C LYS A 233 38.03 23.74 8.74
N ILE A 234 36.78 23.37 9.01
CA ILE A 234 36.45 22.11 9.69
C ILE A 234 36.71 20.90 8.79
N TYR A 235 36.63 21.08 7.48
CA TYR A 235 36.93 19.99 6.56
C TYR A 235 38.41 19.68 6.45
N GLY A 236 39.29 20.61 6.83
CA GLY A 236 40.74 20.44 6.96
C GLY A 236 41.38 19.67 5.82
N GLY A 237 42.67 19.83 5.60
CA GLY A 237 43.42 19.00 4.70
C GLY A 237 43.76 19.71 3.38
N GLU A 238 45.07 19.64 3.07
CA GLU A 238 45.62 20.12 1.80
C GLU A 238 45.46 19.09 0.68
N ASP A 239 45.03 17.86 1.04
CA ASP A 239 45.10 16.70 0.15
C ASP A 239 43.80 16.34 -0.59
N TRP A 240 42.70 17.03 -0.33
CA TRP A 240 41.42 16.78 -1.00
C TRP A 240 40.66 18.05 -1.39
N THR A 241 39.87 17.93 -2.43
CA THR A 241 38.96 18.99 -2.89
C THR A 241 37.69 19.00 -2.08
N VAL A 242 37.25 20.17 -1.62
CA VAL A 242 35.95 20.35 -0.95
C VAL A 242 35.05 21.18 -1.86
N VAL A 243 33.86 20.68 -2.15
CA VAL A 243 32.81 21.42 -2.88
C VAL A 243 31.67 21.74 -1.93
N VAL A 244 31.32 23.02 -1.83
CA VAL A 244 30.29 23.49 -0.91
C VAL A 244 28.99 23.79 -1.65
N GLY A 245 27.86 23.21 -1.20
CA GLY A 245 26.56 23.45 -1.79
C GLY A 245 26.28 22.78 -3.13
N GLN A 246 27.21 21.97 -3.63
CA GLN A 246 27.09 21.25 -4.92
C GLN A 246 27.01 19.71 -4.74
N THR A 247 26.40 19.24 -3.66
CA THR A 247 26.37 17.82 -3.32
C THR A 247 25.74 16.96 -4.39
N GLU A 248 24.63 17.39 -5.00
CA GLU A 248 23.97 16.64 -6.07
C GLU A 248 24.88 16.50 -7.31
N ALA A 249 25.46 17.61 -7.76
CA ALA A 249 26.33 17.62 -8.92
C ALA A 249 27.56 16.72 -8.69
N LEU A 250 28.16 16.76 -7.49
CA LEU A 250 29.24 15.88 -7.10
C LEU A 250 28.84 14.40 -7.13
N VAL A 251 27.71 14.06 -6.51
CA VAL A 251 27.27 12.66 -6.42
C VAL A 251 26.92 12.11 -7.80
N ARG A 252 26.28 12.89 -8.66
CA ARG A 252 25.98 12.49 -10.06
C ARG A 252 27.25 12.24 -10.89
N ALA A 253 28.32 13.00 -10.63
CA ALA A 253 29.61 12.82 -11.29
C ALA A 253 30.41 11.65 -10.69
N ALA A 254 30.09 11.20 -9.48
CA ALA A 254 30.85 10.21 -8.77
C ALA A 254 30.52 8.76 -9.25
N ARG A 255 31.55 7.94 -9.36
CA ARG A 255 31.44 6.51 -9.62
C ARG A 255 30.93 5.74 -8.39
N VAL A 256 31.28 6.21 -7.19
CA VAL A 256 30.92 5.63 -5.90
C VAL A 256 30.90 6.73 -4.82
N ALA A 257 30.10 6.55 -3.77
CA ALA A 257 30.03 7.46 -2.65
C ALA A 257 30.25 6.75 -1.31
N VAL A 258 30.97 7.39 -0.38
CA VAL A 258 31.01 7.00 1.04
C VAL A 258 30.22 8.03 1.83
N VAL A 259 29.12 7.58 2.43
CA VAL A 259 28.04 8.46 2.90
C VAL A 259 27.82 8.27 4.40
N ALA A 260 27.77 9.36 5.15
CA ALA A 260 27.28 9.34 6.52
C ALA A 260 25.78 8.97 6.55
N SER A 261 25.38 8.11 7.48
CA SER A 261 23.99 7.69 7.61
C SER A 261 23.06 8.89 7.87
N GLY A 262 21.98 8.98 7.09
CA GLY A 262 20.99 10.05 7.15
C GLY A 262 20.18 10.16 5.86
N THR A 263 19.52 11.29 5.65
CA THR A 263 18.75 11.57 4.41
C THR A 263 19.62 11.55 3.15
N ALA A 264 20.91 11.87 3.28
CA ALA A 264 21.87 11.85 2.16
C ALA A 264 21.95 10.47 1.50
N THR A 265 21.73 9.36 2.22
CA THR A 265 21.72 8.03 1.62
C THR A 265 20.58 7.87 0.61
N LEU A 266 19.38 8.41 0.88
CA LEU A 266 18.30 8.40 -0.10
C LEU A 266 18.61 9.26 -1.32
N GLU A 267 19.22 10.43 -1.11
CA GLU A 267 19.60 11.34 -2.20
C GLU A 267 20.61 10.67 -3.13
N VAL A 268 21.68 10.10 -2.59
CA VAL A 268 22.72 9.38 -3.35
C VAL A 268 22.12 8.22 -4.14
N ALA A 269 21.28 7.41 -3.52
CA ALA A 269 20.60 6.31 -4.18
C ALA A 269 19.65 6.77 -5.31
N LEU A 270 18.95 7.90 -5.12
CA LEU A 270 18.07 8.46 -6.14
C LEU A 270 18.81 9.06 -7.34
N TRP A 271 20.05 9.46 -7.17
CA TRP A 271 20.92 9.88 -8.26
C TRP A 271 21.69 8.72 -8.92
N ASN A 272 21.36 7.48 -8.54
CA ASN A 272 21.92 6.24 -9.07
C ASN A 272 23.45 6.13 -8.87
N THR A 273 23.95 6.65 -7.75
CA THR A 273 25.36 6.51 -7.40
C THR A 273 25.54 5.42 -6.37
N PRO A 274 26.27 4.35 -6.66
CA PRO A 274 26.57 3.30 -5.68
C PRO A 274 27.21 3.85 -4.42
N GLU A 275 26.78 3.35 -3.26
CA GLU A 275 27.20 3.92 -1.98
C GLU A 275 27.57 2.88 -0.93
N VAL A 276 28.47 3.28 -0.05
CA VAL A 276 28.81 2.62 1.22
C VAL A 276 28.42 3.56 2.36
N VAL A 277 27.62 3.09 3.28
CA VAL A 277 27.14 3.89 4.41
C VAL A 277 28.03 3.69 5.64
N VAL A 278 28.49 4.78 6.22
CA VAL A 278 29.34 4.79 7.43
C VAL A 278 28.64 5.55 8.54
N TYR A 279 28.78 5.07 9.77
CA TYR A 279 28.21 5.74 10.92
C TYR A 279 29.07 5.60 12.17
N ARG A 280 29.46 6.74 12.76
CA ARG A 280 30.18 6.80 14.05
C ARG A 280 29.59 7.85 14.95
N VAL A 281 29.28 7.46 16.17
CA VAL A 281 28.92 8.37 17.29
C VAL A 281 29.71 8.02 18.52
N HIS A 282 29.69 8.91 19.51
CA HIS A 282 30.38 8.67 20.76
C HIS A 282 29.94 7.32 21.38
N PRO A 283 30.87 6.48 21.87
CA PRO A 283 30.55 5.12 22.35
C PRO A 283 29.44 5.05 23.39
N VAL A 284 29.39 5.99 24.34
CA VAL A 284 28.31 6.07 25.34
C VAL A 284 26.95 6.35 24.69
N SER A 285 26.91 7.26 23.71
CA SER A 285 25.67 7.57 22.97
C SER A 285 25.19 6.35 22.16
N TYR A 286 26.13 5.60 21.58
CA TYR A 286 25.79 4.37 20.85
C TYR A 286 25.25 3.27 21.77
N TRP A 287 25.88 3.09 22.93
CA TRP A 287 25.44 2.12 23.92
C TRP A 287 24.01 2.42 24.40
N LEU A 288 23.72 3.69 24.73
CA LEU A 288 22.37 4.13 25.08
C LEU A 288 21.37 3.94 23.91
N ALA A 289 21.76 4.33 22.70
CA ALA A 289 20.91 4.19 21.52
C ALA A 289 20.56 2.71 21.26
N LYS A 290 21.54 1.80 21.40
CA LYS A 290 21.35 0.35 21.20
C LYS A 290 20.29 -0.27 22.13
N GLN A 291 20.07 0.31 23.31
CA GLN A 291 19.04 -0.17 24.25
C GLN A 291 17.63 0.29 23.87
N TRP A 292 17.49 1.44 23.17
CA TRP A 292 16.19 2.07 22.91
C TRP A 292 15.77 2.07 21.47
N VAL A 293 16.72 1.99 20.54
CA VAL A 293 16.47 1.99 19.09
C VAL A 293 16.22 0.56 18.60
N ARG A 294 15.03 0.32 18.03
CA ARG A 294 14.57 -0.99 17.57
C ARG A 294 14.47 -1.03 16.04
N VAL A 295 15.53 -0.58 15.36
CA VAL A 295 15.56 -0.63 13.90
C VAL A 295 16.53 -1.70 13.40
N LYS A 296 16.17 -2.36 12.33
CA LYS A 296 16.96 -3.40 11.68
C LYS A 296 18.11 -2.81 10.86
N TYR A 297 17.92 -1.63 10.31
CA TYR A 297 18.86 -0.90 9.46
C TYR A 297 19.00 0.54 9.88
N VAL A 298 20.16 1.13 9.61
CA VAL A 298 20.47 2.55 9.94
C VAL A 298 20.36 3.44 8.70
N SER A 299 20.68 2.92 7.52
CA SER A 299 20.46 3.59 6.23
C SER A 299 18.97 3.61 5.89
N LEU A 300 18.48 4.76 5.42
CA LEU A 300 17.11 4.89 4.94
C LEU A 300 16.85 4.03 3.71
N VAL A 301 17.86 3.77 2.88
CA VAL A 301 17.75 2.86 1.72
C VAL A 301 17.40 1.44 2.16
N ASN A 302 18.19 0.87 3.07
CA ASN A 302 17.95 -0.47 3.60
C ASN A 302 16.64 -0.54 4.39
N LEU A 303 16.31 0.52 5.12
CA LEU A 303 15.10 0.62 5.91
C LEU A 303 13.84 0.62 5.03
N VAL A 304 13.82 1.42 3.97
CA VAL A 304 12.68 1.49 3.02
C VAL A 304 12.54 0.20 2.23
N LEU A 305 13.66 -0.44 1.86
CA LEU A 305 13.67 -1.68 1.10
C LEU A 305 13.52 -2.94 1.98
N ASP A 306 13.66 -2.78 3.31
CA ASP A 306 13.65 -3.86 4.33
C ASP A 306 14.63 -5.01 4.02
N ARG A 307 15.79 -4.67 3.43
CA ARG A 307 16.87 -5.62 3.11
C ARG A 307 18.21 -4.90 3.01
N PRO A 308 19.35 -5.62 3.20
CA PRO A 308 20.68 -5.02 3.12
C PRO A 308 21.08 -4.80 1.64
N VAL A 309 20.78 -3.62 1.10
CA VAL A 309 21.12 -3.20 -0.26
C VAL A 309 22.44 -2.46 -0.27
N VAL A 310 22.62 -1.52 0.64
CA VAL A 310 23.84 -0.76 0.80
C VAL A 310 24.62 -1.30 2.01
N PRO A 311 25.94 -1.46 1.91
CA PRO A 311 26.76 -1.84 3.07
C PRO A 311 26.65 -0.79 4.17
N GLU A 312 26.32 -1.21 5.40
CA GLU A 312 26.28 -0.35 6.60
C GLU A 312 27.45 -0.71 7.51
N LEU A 313 28.42 0.15 7.60
CA LEU A 313 29.59 -0.01 8.48
C LEU A 313 29.42 0.87 9.71
N LEU A 314 29.08 0.27 10.84
CA LEU A 314 28.68 0.98 12.05
C LEU A 314 29.76 0.88 13.14
N GLN A 315 30.07 1.99 13.79
CA GLN A 315 30.97 2.04 14.95
C GLN A 315 32.32 1.33 14.73
N HIS A 316 32.50 0.16 15.33
CA HIS A 316 33.71 -0.66 15.24
C HIS A 316 33.90 -1.30 13.86
N GLU A 317 32.85 -1.37 13.05
CA GLU A 317 32.94 -1.81 11.66
C GLU A 317 33.33 -0.69 10.70
N ALA A 318 33.10 0.57 11.06
CA ALA A 318 33.50 1.74 10.31
C ALA A 318 35.04 1.94 10.40
N VAL A 319 35.79 1.02 9.83
CA VAL A 319 37.28 1.05 9.75
C VAL A 319 37.73 1.12 8.29
N PRO A 320 38.87 1.78 7.99
CA PRO A 320 39.28 2.04 6.60
C PRO A 320 39.29 0.81 5.73
N ASN A 321 39.92 -0.28 6.16
CA ASN A 321 40.02 -1.52 5.37
C ASN A 321 38.66 -2.12 4.99
N LYS A 322 37.65 -2.05 5.88
CA LYS A 322 36.29 -2.51 5.57
C LYS A 322 35.57 -1.61 4.56
N VAL A 323 35.77 -0.28 4.69
CA VAL A 323 35.22 0.68 3.71
C VAL A 323 35.84 0.46 2.34
N VAL A 324 37.18 0.35 2.26
CA VAL A 324 37.92 0.04 1.03
C VAL A 324 37.40 -1.26 0.39
N HIS A 325 37.26 -2.33 1.18
CA HIS A 325 36.72 -3.58 0.71
C HIS A 325 35.30 -3.44 0.14
N ALA A 326 34.43 -2.70 0.82
CA ALA A 326 33.07 -2.47 0.38
C ALA A 326 33.01 -1.62 -0.91
N VAL A 327 33.86 -0.60 -1.04
CA VAL A 327 33.99 0.21 -2.27
C VAL A 327 34.49 -0.66 -3.43
N ARG A 328 35.55 -1.45 -3.24
CA ARG A 328 36.07 -2.36 -4.29
C ARG A 328 35.07 -3.37 -4.75
N ARG A 329 34.24 -3.90 -3.83
CA ARG A 329 33.15 -4.80 -4.22
C ARG A 329 32.11 -4.13 -5.12
N LEU A 330 31.91 -2.82 -5.01
CA LEU A 330 31.02 -2.05 -5.90
C LEU A 330 31.65 -1.73 -7.26
N GLU A 331 32.92 -2.06 -7.47
CA GLU A 331 33.56 -2.04 -8.79
C GLU A 331 33.22 -3.28 -9.62
N GLU A 332 32.84 -4.38 -8.95
CA GLU A 332 32.36 -5.60 -9.59
C GLU A 332 31.01 -5.34 -10.26
N PRO A 333 30.84 -5.63 -11.56
CA PRO A 333 29.63 -5.33 -12.31
C PRO A 333 28.35 -5.87 -11.64
N ASP A 334 28.37 -7.13 -11.19
CA ASP A 334 27.21 -7.78 -10.58
C ASP A 334 26.76 -7.09 -9.28
N ALA A 335 27.71 -6.70 -8.43
CA ALA A 335 27.41 -6.03 -7.16
C ALA A 335 26.90 -4.60 -7.39
N ARG A 336 27.51 -3.89 -8.35
CA ARG A 336 27.06 -2.55 -8.76
C ARG A 336 25.65 -2.59 -9.33
N ASP A 337 25.41 -3.47 -10.29
CA ASP A 337 24.10 -3.58 -10.97
C ASP A 337 23.00 -3.99 -9.99
N ALA A 338 23.28 -4.90 -9.06
CA ALA A 338 22.35 -5.26 -8.00
C ALA A 338 21.95 -4.07 -7.13
N GLN A 339 22.89 -3.19 -6.79
CA GLN A 339 22.61 -1.99 -6.01
C GLN A 339 21.80 -0.97 -6.82
N LEU A 340 22.14 -0.74 -8.11
CA LEU A 340 21.40 0.16 -9.00
C LEU A 340 19.97 -0.32 -9.28
N GLN A 341 19.77 -1.63 -9.45
CA GLN A 341 18.42 -2.21 -9.56
C GLN A 341 17.58 -1.98 -8.29
N ALA A 342 18.21 -2.11 -7.13
CA ALA A 342 17.53 -1.82 -5.87
C ALA A 342 17.21 -0.33 -5.72
N PHE A 343 18.01 0.58 -6.25
CA PHE A 343 17.71 2.02 -6.28
C PHE A 343 16.52 2.35 -7.19
N ALA A 344 16.33 1.63 -8.29
CA ALA A 344 15.11 1.74 -9.10
C ALA A 344 13.86 1.27 -8.33
N GLU A 345 13.96 0.19 -7.55
CA GLU A 345 12.88 -0.24 -6.64
C GLU A 345 12.61 0.81 -5.55
N LEU A 346 13.67 1.36 -4.94
CA LEU A 346 13.57 2.42 -3.95
C LEU A 346 12.80 3.63 -4.50
N ARG A 347 13.16 4.11 -5.69
CA ARG A 347 12.47 5.23 -6.36
C ARG A 347 10.98 4.97 -6.53
N THR A 348 10.62 3.75 -6.92
CA THR A 348 9.22 3.33 -7.06
C THR A 348 8.48 3.36 -5.72
N LYS A 349 9.13 2.91 -4.64
CA LYS A 349 8.53 2.91 -3.28
C LYS A 349 8.38 4.31 -2.70
N LEU A 350 9.28 5.23 -3.00
CA LEU A 350 9.22 6.61 -2.52
C LEU A 350 8.13 7.45 -3.21
N GLY A 351 7.62 7.00 -4.35
CA GLY A 351 6.49 7.61 -5.06
C GLY A 351 6.89 8.36 -6.33
N ALA A 352 6.08 9.33 -6.73
CA ALA A 352 6.30 10.15 -7.92
C ALA A 352 6.69 11.59 -7.55
N PRO A 353 7.46 12.31 -8.38
CA PRO A 353 7.70 13.75 -8.24
C PRO A 353 6.40 14.57 -8.17
N GLY A 354 6.45 15.79 -7.67
CA GLY A 354 5.29 16.66 -7.48
C GLY A 354 4.61 16.48 -6.11
N VAL A 355 5.34 15.98 -5.12
CA VAL A 355 4.85 15.76 -3.75
C VAL A 355 4.34 17.04 -3.12
N SER A 356 5.12 18.13 -3.18
CA SER A 356 4.77 19.44 -2.62
C SER A 356 3.51 20.02 -3.29
N HIS A 357 3.36 19.82 -4.60
CA HIS A 357 2.19 20.26 -5.35
C HIS A 357 0.91 19.50 -4.93
N ARG A 358 1.00 18.16 -4.81
CA ARG A 358 -0.14 17.34 -4.36
C ARG A 358 -0.51 17.66 -2.91
N LEU A 359 0.46 17.87 -2.04
CA LEU A 359 0.22 18.26 -0.64
C LEU A 359 -0.48 19.62 -0.55
N ALA A 360 -0.03 20.62 -1.32
CA ALA A 360 -0.66 21.93 -1.36
C ALA A 360 -2.11 21.84 -1.87
N GLN A 361 -2.33 21.14 -2.98
CA GLN A 361 -3.67 20.92 -3.53
C GLN A 361 -4.61 20.24 -2.53
N ARG A 362 -4.12 19.22 -1.83
CA ARG A 362 -4.89 18.49 -0.83
C ARG A 362 -5.24 19.36 0.37
N ALA A 363 -4.28 20.16 0.86
CA ALA A 363 -4.48 21.05 2.00
C ALA A 363 -5.44 22.21 1.67
N ILE A 364 -5.30 22.84 0.50
CA ILE A 364 -6.23 23.87 0.02
C ILE A 364 -7.66 23.31 -0.05
N ARG A 365 -7.82 22.14 -0.66
CA ARG A 365 -9.12 21.48 -0.75
C ARG A 365 -9.70 21.18 0.64
N TRP A 366 -8.87 20.64 1.54
CA TRP A 366 -9.29 20.32 2.89
C TRP A 366 -9.73 21.53 3.71
N LEU A 367 -9.08 22.68 3.57
CA LEU A 367 -9.51 23.94 4.21
C LEU A 367 -10.83 24.45 3.64
N ARG A 368 -10.99 24.44 2.31
CA ARG A 368 -12.22 24.91 1.64
C ARG A 368 -13.45 24.05 1.99
N THR A 369 -13.25 22.77 2.30
CA THR A 369 -14.36 21.86 2.70
C THR A 369 -14.63 21.85 4.20
N GLY A 370 -14.06 22.78 4.96
CA GLY A 370 -14.25 22.86 6.42
C GLY A 370 -13.70 21.68 7.21
N GLY A 371 -12.79 20.88 6.63
CA GLY A 371 -12.21 19.70 7.28
C GLY A 371 -13.11 18.47 7.23
N ALA A 372 -14.28 18.53 6.60
CA ALA A 372 -15.03 17.33 6.24
C ALA A 372 -14.32 16.58 5.10
N ALA A 373 -14.10 15.30 5.26
CA ALA A 373 -13.45 14.48 4.26
C ALA A 373 -14.27 14.51 2.95
N GLY A 374 -13.72 15.23 1.96
CA GLY A 374 -13.93 15.05 0.55
C GLY A 374 -15.35 15.03 -0.02
N ALA A 375 -16.03 16.18 -0.07
CA ALA A 375 -17.05 16.39 -1.07
C ALA A 375 -16.49 17.33 -2.16
N VAL A 376 -16.24 16.80 -3.35
CA VAL A 376 -15.79 17.60 -4.50
C VAL A 376 -17.02 18.26 -5.13
N VAL A 377 -17.19 19.56 -4.92
CA VAL A 377 -18.10 20.37 -5.73
C VAL A 377 -17.27 21.04 -6.84
N PHE A 378 -17.47 20.62 -8.06
CA PHE A 378 -16.97 21.29 -9.26
C PHE A 378 -17.99 22.38 -9.62
N LEU A 379 -17.66 23.66 -9.42
CA LEU A 379 -18.38 24.78 -10.03
C LEU A 379 -17.72 25.06 -11.39
N GLY A 380 -18.31 24.49 -12.44
CA GLY A 380 -18.03 24.88 -13.81
C GLY A 380 -18.84 26.12 -14.18
N LEU A 381 -18.16 27.24 -14.45
CA LEU A 381 -18.71 28.37 -15.18
C LEU A 381 -18.56 28.06 -16.67
N LEU A 382 -19.66 27.81 -17.33
CA LEU A 382 -20.16 28.22 -18.65
C LEU A 382 -21.04 27.13 -19.29
N GLY A 383 -22.33 27.48 -19.47
CA GLY A 383 -23.21 26.85 -20.45
C GLY A 383 -24.09 25.71 -19.93
N GLY A 384 -25.25 26.08 -19.47
CA GLY A 384 -26.56 25.40 -19.50
C GLY A 384 -26.60 23.87 -19.65
N ILE A 385 -26.35 23.11 -18.60
CA ILE A 385 -26.85 21.75 -18.42
C ILE A 385 -27.25 21.62 -16.94
N ALA A 386 -28.47 21.16 -16.70
CA ALA A 386 -29.04 21.00 -15.39
C ALA A 386 -28.12 20.22 -14.42
N PRO A 387 -28.09 20.56 -13.13
CA PRO A 387 -27.24 19.87 -12.18
C PRO A 387 -27.72 18.44 -11.99
N LEU A 388 -26.92 17.47 -12.43
CA LEU A 388 -27.02 16.11 -11.90
C LEU A 388 -26.64 16.21 -10.42
N HIS A 389 -27.60 16.09 -9.55
CA HIS A 389 -27.39 15.94 -8.12
C HIS A 389 -26.62 14.64 -7.91
N ALA A 390 -25.29 14.72 -7.79
CA ALA A 390 -24.53 13.74 -7.06
C ALA A 390 -24.97 13.89 -5.60
N GLN A 391 -25.97 13.14 -5.19
CA GLN A 391 -26.30 12.96 -3.79
C GLN A 391 -25.08 12.36 -3.09
N VAL A 392 -24.30 13.20 -2.42
CA VAL A 392 -23.52 12.75 -1.28
C VAL A 392 -24.54 12.19 -0.31
N GLN A 393 -24.70 10.86 -0.30
CA GLN A 393 -25.48 10.23 0.75
C GLN A 393 -24.73 10.47 2.04
N THR A 394 -25.22 11.44 2.80
CA THR A 394 -24.98 11.49 4.23
C THR A 394 -25.47 10.14 4.76
N PHE A 395 -24.59 9.41 5.42
CA PHE A 395 -24.97 8.20 6.15
C PHE A 395 -25.83 8.64 7.35
N ASP A 396 -27.07 8.93 7.10
CA ASP A 396 -28.10 9.24 8.09
C ASP A 396 -28.76 7.98 8.68
N GLY A 397 -28.17 6.81 8.41
CA GLY A 397 -28.71 5.51 8.81
C GLY A 397 -29.72 4.94 7.81
N SER A 398 -29.93 5.60 6.66
CA SER A 398 -30.71 5.02 5.57
C SER A 398 -30.08 3.72 5.11
N PRO A 399 -30.86 2.67 4.75
CA PRO A 399 -30.33 1.45 4.18
C PRO A 399 -29.49 1.80 2.97
N ALA A 400 -28.54 0.92 2.67
CA ALA A 400 -27.80 1.00 1.42
C ALA A 400 -28.75 1.32 0.27
N PRO A 401 -28.32 2.14 -0.68
CA PRO A 401 -29.17 2.65 -1.73
C PRO A 401 -30.01 1.51 -2.31
N SER A 402 -31.28 1.75 -2.42
CA SER A 402 -32.17 0.98 -3.29
C SER A 402 -31.41 0.75 -4.59
N THR A 403 -31.57 -0.41 -5.20
CA THR A 403 -30.96 -0.86 -6.46
C THR A 403 -31.17 0.14 -7.62
N GLU A 404 -30.73 1.39 -7.44
CA GLU A 404 -30.58 2.32 -8.55
C GLU A 404 -29.49 1.78 -9.44
N LEU A 405 -29.76 1.74 -10.73
CA LEU A 405 -28.94 1.27 -11.81
C LEU A 405 -27.53 1.89 -11.70
N VAL A 406 -26.63 1.17 -11.05
CA VAL A 406 -25.20 1.50 -11.09
C VAL A 406 -24.80 1.44 -12.55
N ASP A 407 -24.22 2.51 -13.06
CA ASP A 407 -23.68 2.54 -14.41
C ASP A 407 -22.79 1.30 -14.61
N ALA A 408 -23.12 0.47 -15.58
CA ALA A 408 -22.49 -0.85 -15.76
C ALA A 408 -20.98 -0.74 -16.08
N ASP A 409 -20.52 0.46 -16.41
CA ASP A 409 -19.14 0.75 -16.80
C ASP A 409 -18.32 1.45 -15.70
N ARG A 410 -18.92 1.63 -14.50
CA ARG A 410 -18.25 2.30 -13.37
C ARG A 410 -18.09 1.36 -12.18
N LEU A 411 -16.91 1.40 -11.54
CA LEU A 411 -16.67 0.70 -10.28
C LEU A 411 -17.52 1.31 -9.15
N PRO A 412 -18.16 0.47 -8.32
CA PRO A 412 -18.90 0.96 -7.17
C PRO A 412 -17.94 1.49 -6.09
N ALA A 413 -18.31 2.54 -5.38
CA ALA A 413 -17.55 2.99 -4.21
C ALA A 413 -17.55 1.95 -3.08
N LEU A 414 -18.69 1.27 -2.90
CA LEU A 414 -18.90 0.19 -1.94
C LEU A 414 -19.37 -1.07 -2.66
N VAL A 415 -18.81 -2.22 -2.29
CA VAL A 415 -19.20 -3.54 -2.78
C VAL A 415 -20.12 -4.20 -1.76
N ALA A 416 -21.34 -4.53 -2.17
CA ALA A 416 -22.29 -5.26 -1.35
C ALA A 416 -22.00 -6.77 -1.42
N VAL A 417 -21.38 -7.32 -0.36
CA VAL A 417 -20.91 -8.70 -0.30
C VAL A 417 -21.75 -9.51 0.68
N ARG A 418 -22.48 -10.51 0.20
CA ARG A 418 -23.15 -11.48 1.07
C ARG A 418 -22.09 -12.29 1.84
N GLN A 419 -22.18 -12.28 3.17
CA GLN A 419 -21.29 -13.01 4.05
C GLN A 419 -21.87 -14.37 4.43
N PHE A 420 -20.99 -15.35 4.69
CA PHE A 420 -21.35 -16.73 5.04
C PHE A 420 -22.29 -17.39 4.00
N SER A 421 -21.99 -17.21 2.71
CA SER A 421 -22.85 -17.69 1.61
C SER A 421 -22.94 -19.21 1.53
N SER A 422 -21.97 -19.94 2.09
CA SER A 422 -21.99 -21.42 2.20
C SER A 422 -22.87 -21.94 3.32
N SER A 423 -23.40 -21.05 4.19
CA SER A 423 -24.26 -21.39 5.32
C SER A 423 -25.38 -20.35 5.46
N THR A 424 -26.38 -20.69 6.26
CA THR A 424 -27.48 -19.76 6.61
C THR A 424 -27.48 -19.58 8.12
N PRO A 425 -26.71 -18.60 8.64
CA PRO A 425 -26.58 -18.43 10.08
C PRO A 425 -27.91 -18.08 10.75
N ALA A 426 -28.24 -18.77 11.85
CA ALA A 426 -29.35 -18.38 12.71
C ALA A 426 -28.95 -17.28 13.68
N ARG A 427 -27.66 -17.20 14.02
CA ARG A 427 -27.08 -16.20 14.93
C ARG A 427 -25.77 -15.65 14.40
N LEU A 428 -25.59 -14.35 14.60
CA LEU A 428 -24.36 -13.61 14.28
C LEU A 428 -23.87 -12.87 15.52
N GLN A 429 -22.58 -12.68 15.60
CA GLN A 429 -21.94 -11.82 16.57
C GLN A 429 -21.19 -10.70 15.84
N VAL A 430 -21.41 -9.46 16.30
CA VAL A 430 -20.77 -8.26 15.76
C VAL A 430 -20.11 -7.49 16.90
N ARG A 431 -18.91 -6.98 16.70
CA ARG A 431 -18.26 -6.12 17.69
C ARG A 431 -17.43 -5.02 17.01
N PRO A 432 -17.35 -3.82 17.58
CA PRO A 432 -16.42 -2.81 17.11
C PRO A 432 -14.98 -3.27 17.38
N LEU A 433 -14.07 -3.04 16.42
CA LEU A 433 -12.64 -3.29 16.57
C LEU A 433 -11.85 -1.99 16.59
N SER A 434 -12.30 -1.01 15.81
CA SER A 434 -11.78 0.37 15.80
C SER A 434 -12.90 1.32 15.32
N GLY A 435 -12.87 2.57 15.80
CA GLY A 435 -13.90 3.57 15.47
C GLY A 435 -15.25 3.28 16.14
N ASP A 436 -16.16 4.23 16.03
CA ASP A 436 -17.47 4.18 16.66
C ASP A 436 -18.56 3.83 15.65
N PHE A 437 -19.61 3.15 16.10
CA PHE A 437 -20.69 2.67 15.26
C PHE A 437 -22.05 3.03 15.84
N SER A 438 -23.05 3.20 14.97
CA SER A 438 -24.47 3.21 15.32
C SER A 438 -25.08 1.85 15.02
N LEU A 439 -25.81 1.30 15.99
CA LEU A 439 -26.68 0.15 15.81
C LEU A 439 -28.07 0.66 15.49
N LEU A 440 -28.53 0.38 14.29
CA LEU A 440 -29.82 0.80 13.77
C LEU A 440 -30.73 -0.40 13.56
N VAL A 441 -32.03 -0.23 13.82
CA VAL A 441 -33.05 -1.27 13.59
C VAL A 441 -34.17 -0.73 12.74
N LYS A 442 -34.87 -1.63 12.04
CA LYS A 442 -36.04 -1.34 11.24
C LYS A 442 -37.20 -2.27 11.67
N ARG A 443 -38.37 -1.70 11.98
CA ARG A 443 -39.56 -2.43 12.47
C ARG A 443 -40.65 -2.51 11.42
N GLY A 444 -40.39 -3.16 10.29
CA GLY A 444 -41.31 -3.27 9.16
C GLY A 444 -40.68 -2.70 7.88
N ASP A 445 -41.26 -3.04 6.74
CA ASP A 445 -40.60 -2.73 5.44
C ASP A 445 -40.64 -1.24 5.09
N PHE A 446 -41.60 -0.49 5.59
CA PHE A 446 -41.78 0.94 5.33
C PHE A 446 -41.38 1.85 6.50
N ALA A 447 -40.91 1.28 7.62
CA ALA A 447 -40.47 2.05 8.77
C ALA A 447 -39.09 2.74 8.52
N ASN A 448 -38.90 3.88 9.18
CA ASN A 448 -37.57 4.50 9.23
C ASN A 448 -36.60 3.66 10.06
N TRP A 449 -35.32 3.96 9.94
CA TRP A 449 -34.28 3.38 10.77
C TRP A 449 -34.21 4.09 12.12
N ASP A 450 -34.36 3.34 13.21
CA ASP A 450 -34.23 3.84 14.57
C ASP A 450 -32.85 3.52 15.13
N THR A 451 -32.18 4.52 15.70
CA THR A 451 -30.92 4.29 16.43
C THR A 451 -31.23 3.67 17.78
N VAL A 452 -30.77 2.46 18.02
CA VAL A 452 -30.95 1.75 19.30
C VAL A 452 -29.79 2.06 20.24
N GLU A 453 -28.58 2.09 19.69
CA GLU A 453 -27.35 2.29 20.46
C GLU A 453 -26.19 2.84 19.63
N ARG A 454 -25.31 3.59 20.32
CA ARG A 454 -23.99 3.96 19.78
C ARG A 454 -22.92 3.10 20.45
N ALA A 455 -22.30 2.23 19.67
CA ALA A 455 -21.21 1.36 20.13
C ALA A 455 -19.88 2.06 19.94
N LEU A 456 -19.19 2.37 21.03
CA LEU A 456 -17.89 3.03 21.02
C LEU A 456 -16.77 2.02 20.80
N GLY A 457 -15.84 2.31 19.92
CA GLY A 457 -14.76 1.38 19.50
C GLY A 457 -13.79 0.98 20.62
N TRP A 458 -13.74 1.74 21.71
CA TRP A 458 -12.96 1.41 22.91
C TRP A 458 -13.71 0.49 23.90
N VAL A 459 -15.04 0.35 23.76
CA VAL A 459 -15.87 -0.58 24.55
C VAL A 459 -15.87 -1.93 23.85
N LYS A 460 -15.28 -2.94 24.46
CA LYS A 460 -15.17 -4.30 23.89
C LYS A 460 -16.49 -5.10 23.92
N SER A 461 -17.63 -4.44 23.89
CA SER A 461 -18.94 -5.12 23.89
C SER A 461 -19.17 -5.87 22.58
N SER A 462 -19.66 -7.09 22.70
CA SER A 462 -20.09 -7.90 21.56
C SER A 462 -21.61 -7.89 21.49
N TYR A 463 -22.14 -7.72 20.28
CA TYR A 463 -23.56 -7.72 20.00
C TYR A 463 -23.95 -9.03 19.31
N PHE A 464 -25.10 -9.57 19.66
CA PHE A 464 -25.68 -10.68 18.95
C PHE A 464 -26.87 -10.23 18.11
N LEU A 465 -27.03 -10.85 16.95
CA LEU A 465 -28.19 -10.77 16.08
C LEU A 465 -28.70 -12.19 15.91
N GLU A 466 -29.93 -12.45 16.36
CA GLU A 466 -30.50 -13.79 16.38
C GLU A 466 -31.84 -13.82 15.68
N ARG A 467 -32.02 -14.80 14.82
CA ARG A 467 -33.28 -14.99 14.11
C ARG A 467 -34.36 -15.46 15.05
N SER A 468 -35.55 -14.81 15.00
CA SER A 468 -36.76 -15.20 15.70
C SER A 468 -37.92 -15.23 14.70
N GLY A 469 -38.20 -16.40 14.14
CA GLY A 469 -39.17 -16.54 13.04
C GLY A 469 -38.71 -15.81 11.76
N SER A 470 -39.48 -14.87 11.28
CA SER A 470 -39.18 -13.96 10.17
C SER A 470 -38.48 -12.66 10.60
N LEU A 471 -38.20 -12.48 11.88
CA LEU A 471 -37.70 -11.26 12.49
C LEU A 471 -36.33 -11.51 13.18
N ILE A 472 -35.73 -10.44 13.69
CA ILE A 472 -34.42 -10.47 14.35
C ILE A 472 -34.52 -9.88 15.74
N ASN A 473 -33.89 -10.52 16.71
CA ASN A 473 -33.60 -9.97 18.04
C ASN A 473 -32.12 -9.53 18.07
N VAL A 474 -31.87 -8.35 18.65
CA VAL A 474 -30.52 -7.80 18.75
C VAL A 474 -30.25 -7.34 20.18
N GLY A 475 -29.06 -7.59 20.70
CA GLY A 475 -28.67 -7.19 22.05
C GLY A 475 -27.18 -7.34 22.30
N ARG A 476 -26.74 -6.97 23.49
CA ARG A 476 -25.37 -7.25 23.94
C ARG A 476 -25.28 -8.67 24.49
N THR A 477 -24.11 -9.27 24.28
CA THR A 477 -23.86 -10.64 24.79
C THR A 477 -23.90 -10.64 26.32
N GLY A 478 -24.80 -11.43 26.90
CA GLY A 478 -24.98 -11.54 28.34
C GLY A 478 -26.02 -10.56 28.94
N GLU A 479 -26.66 -9.74 28.12
CA GLU A 479 -27.67 -8.77 28.54
C GLU A 479 -29.04 -9.06 27.85
N PRO A 480 -30.14 -8.52 28.35
CA PRO A 480 -31.44 -8.58 27.67
C PRO A 480 -31.35 -7.96 26.26
N PRO A 481 -32.23 -8.37 25.32
CA PRO A 481 -32.28 -7.78 24.01
C PRO A 481 -32.50 -6.27 24.02
N LEU A 482 -31.69 -5.50 23.29
CA LEU A 482 -31.87 -4.06 23.08
C LEU A 482 -33.07 -3.77 22.18
N ALA A 483 -33.34 -4.66 21.22
CA ALA A 483 -34.53 -4.63 20.38
C ALA A 483 -34.91 -6.05 19.96
N SER A 484 -36.22 -6.32 19.91
CA SER A 484 -36.79 -7.60 19.51
C SER A 484 -37.81 -7.40 18.38
N GLY A 485 -37.98 -8.42 17.55
CA GLY A 485 -38.98 -8.40 16.49
C GLY A 485 -38.73 -7.39 15.38
N VAL A 486 -37.47 -7.11 15.02
CA VAL A 486 -37.12 -6.15 13.97
C VAL A 486 -36.95 -6.84 12.60
N SER A 487 -37.33 -6.18 11.51
CA SER A 487 -37.23 -6.71 10.15
C SER A 487 -35.81 -6.63 9.56
N ALA A 488 -35.02 -5.66 10.02
CA ALA A 488 -33.63 -5.51 9.63
C ALA A 488 -32.80 -4.82 10.72
N VAL A 489 -31.48 -5.08 10.67
CA VAL A 489 -30.49 -4.48 11.57
C VAL A 489 -29.37 -3.90 10.71
N SER A 490 -28.90 -2.69 11.04
CA SER A 490 -27.74 -2.08 10.38
C SER A 490 -26.70 -1.67 11.41
N TRP A 491 -25.44 -1.95 11.08
CA TRP A 491 -24.27 -1.57 11.85
C TRP A 491 -23.46 -0.58 11.02
N VAL A 492 -23.50 0.69 11.38
CA VAL A 492 -23.03 1.81 10.57
C VAL A 492 -21.92 2.57 11.29
N PRO A 493 -20.74 2.79 10.67
CA PRO A 493 -19.70 3.62 11.24
C PRO A 493 -20.18 5.06 11.40
N LEU A 494 -19.86 5.69 12.56
CA LEU A 494 -20.21 7.08 12.79
C LEU A 494 -19.35 8.01 11.89
N PRO A 495 -19.92 9.13 11.40
CA PRO A 495 -19.20 10.09 10.58
C PRO A 495 -17.92 10.64 11.23
N SER A 496 -17.92 10.80 12.55
CA SER A 496 -16.77 11.24 13.36
C SER A 496 -15.55 10.32 13.25
N SER A 497 -15.77 9.02 13.01
CA SER A 497 -14.69 8.03 12.88
C SER A 497 -14.26 7.75 11.42
N GLY A 498 -15.15 8.02 10.46
CA GLY A 498 -14.95 7.71 9.03
C GLY A 498 -14.97 6.21 8.72
N VAL A 499 -15.41 5.83 7.52
CA VAL A 499 -15.55 4.42 7.10
C VAL A 499 -14.21 3.70 7.08
N ALA A 500 -13.15 4.36 6.59
CA ALA A 500 -11.82 3.75 6.49
C ALA A 500 -11.12 3.55 7.83
N ASN A 501 -11.52 4.28 8.88
CA ASN A 501 -10.95 4.20 10.22
C ASN A 501 -11.77 3.34 11.17
N SER A 502 -12.94 2.90 10.73
CA SER A 502 -13.89 2.11 11.54
C SER A 502 -13.91 0.67 11.04
N SER A 503 -13.47 -0.25 11.88
CA SER A 503 -13.53 -1.68 11.56
C SER A 503 -14.34 -2.45 12.60
N TYR A 504 -15.06 -3.46 12.15
CA TYR A 504 -15.82 -4.37 12.99
C TYR A 504 -15.45 -5.83 12.73
N GLY A 505 -15.61 -6.64 13.76
CA GLY A 505 -15.52 -8.10 13.68
C GLY A 505 -16.91 -8.69 13.47
N LEU A 506 -17.04 -9.59 12.50
CA LEU A 506 -18.26 -10.35 12.21
C LEU A 506 -17.99 -11.83 12.35
N ARG A 507 -18.81 -12.52 13.17
CA ARG A 507 -18.68 -13.95 13.44
C ARG A 507 -20.04 -14.65 13.33
N SER A 508 -20.06 -15.83 12.72
CA SER A 508 -21.19 -16.74 12.76
C SER A 508 -20.84 -17.96 13.63
N SER A 509 -20.02 -18.85 13.10
CA SER A 509 -19.35 -19.96 13.76
C SER A 509 -17.89 -19.97 13.27
N GLY A 510 -16.93 -20.29 14.13
CA GLY A 510 -15.52 -20.33 13.74
C GLY A 510 -14.80 -18.97 13.84
N SER A 511 -13.98 -18.64 12.83
CA SER A 511 -13.11 -17.47 12.86
C SER A 511 -13.86 -16.15 12.63
N GLU A 512 -13.38 -15.08 13.28
CA GLU A 512 -13.86 -13.72 13.09
C GLU A 512 -13.35 -13.14 11.76
N ARG A 513 -14.24 -12.45 11.06
CA ARG A 513 -13.93 -11.67 9.85
C ARG A 513 -13.86 -10.19 10.21
N ARG A 514 -12.78 -9.54 9.88
CA ARG A 514 -12.62 -8.10 10.09
C ARG A 514 -13.02 -7.35 8.84
N MET A 515 -13.81 -6.29 8.98
CA MET A 515 -14.33 -5.50 7.84
C MET A 515 -14.35 -4.01 8.16
N HIS A 516 -14.23 -3.19 7.13
CA HIS A 516 -14.64 -1.78 7.15
C HIS A 516 -16.03 -1.64 6.52
N GLY A 517 -16.65 -0.48 6.74
CA GLY A 517 -17.93 -0.15 6.12
C GLY A 517 -19.15 -0.55 6.94
N THR A 518 -20.27 -0.74 6.27
CA THR A 518 -21.59 -0.97 6.89
C THR A 518 -21.99 -2.43 6.77
N LEU A 519 -22.60 -2.98 7.81
CA LEU A 519 -23.25 -4.29 7.76
C LEU A 519 -24.77 -4.09 7.81
N VAL A 520 -25.50 -4.74 6.90
CA VAL A 520 -26.96 -4.84 6.95
C VAL A 520 -27.33 -6.31 7.06
N VAL A 521 -28.19 -6.63 8.03
CA VAL A 521 -28.67 -8.00 8.25
C VAL A 521 -30.20 -8.02 8.12
N ARG A 522 -30.71 -8.91 7.28
CA ARG A 522 -32.12 -9.19 7.08
C ARG A 522 -32.38 -10.67 7.33
N THR A 523 -33.65 -11.06 7.36
CA THR A 523 -34.04 -12.48 7.41
C THR A 523 -34.30 -13.02 6.01
N ARG A 524 -34.10 -14.32 5.85
CA ARG A 524 -34.60 -15.17 4.76
C ARG A 524 -35.32 -16.37 5.37
N SER A 525 -36.03 -17.13 4.53
CA SER A 525 -36.70 -18.37 4.95
C SER A 525 -35.76 -19.35 5.65
N SER A 526 -34.49 -19.39 5.22
CA SER A 526 -33.46 -20.32 5.75
C SER A 526 -32.60 -19.77 6.89
N GLY A 527 -32.60 -18.47 7.19
CA GLY A 527 -31.72 -17.88 8.22
C GLY A 527 -31.52 -16.38 8.07
N LEU A 528 -30.43 -15.84 8.64
CA LEU A 528 -30.02 -14.46 8.48
C LEU A 528 -29.27 -14.26 7.14
N LEU A 529 -29.50 -13.10 6.53
CA LEU A 529 -28.78 -12.63 5.34
C LEU A 529 -27.90 -11.44 5.72
N PRO A 530 -26.65 -11.65 6.11
CA PRO A 530 -25.70 -10.56 6.33
C PRO A 530 -25.10 -10.09 5.01
N VAL A 531 -25.22 -8.80 4.73
CA VAL A 531 -24.60 -8.12 3.58
C VAL A 531 -23.68 -7.02 4.10
N ALA A 532 -22.37 -7.17 3.84
CA ALA A 532 -21.37 -6.17 4.17
C ALA A 532 -21.15 -5.23 2.97
N TYR A 533 -21.24 -3.94 3.21
CA TYR A 533 -20.93 -2.89 2.23
C TYR A 533 -19.51 -2.40 2.49
N VAL A 534 -18.58 -2.86 1.68
CA VAL A 534 -17.13 -2.72 1.89
C VAL A 534 -16.55 -1.78 0.83
N PRO A 535 -15.60 -0.90 1.16
CA PRO A 535 -14.85 -0.14 0.16
C PRO A 535 -14.23 -1.07 -0.90
N VAL A 536 -14.26 -0.65 -2.18
CA VAL A 536 -13.83 -1.52 -3.30
C VAL A 536 -12.38 -2.00 -3.15
N ASP A 537 -11.46 -1.15 -2.68
CA ASP A 537 -10.06 -1.55 -2.49
C ASP A 537 -9.88 -2.55 -1.34
N ASP A 538 -10.69 -2.44 -0.29
CA ASP A 538 -10.74 -3.41 0.82
C ASP A 538 -11.30 -4.76 0.35
N TYR A 539 -12.34 -4.74 -0.47
CA TYR A 539 -12.87 -5.95 -1.11
C TYR A 539 -11.80 -6.62 -1.98
N VAL A 540 -11.16 -5.85 -2.88
CA VAL A 540 -10.10 -6.36 -3.76
C VAL A 540 -8.93 -6.93 -2.96
N SER A 541 -8.48 -6.24 -1.90
CA SER A 541 -7.39 -6.74 -1.06
C SER A 541 -7.76 -8.04 -0.35
N GLY A 542 -8.97 -8.14 0.18
CA GLY A 542 -9.46 -9.38 0.81
C GLY A 542 -9.59 -10.55 -0.16
N VAL A 543 -9.99 -10.28 -1.42
CA VAL A 543 -10.00 -11.28 -2.49
C VAL A 543 -8.58 -11.75 -2.83
N VAL A 544 -7.63 -10.83 -2.98
CA VAL A 544 -6.22 -11.17 -3.27
C VAL A 544 -5.64 -12.05 -2.18
N GLU A 545 -5.90 -11.77 -0.90
CA GLU A 545 -5.45 -12.63 0.20
C GLU A 545 -6.12 -14.01 0.15
N ALA A 546 -7.43 -14.05 -0.01
CA ALA A 546 -8.19 -15.30 0.07
C ALA A 546 -7.89 -16.25 -1.11
N GLU A 547 -7.64 -15.69 -2.31
CA GLU A 547 -7.41 -16.47 -3.53
C GLU A 547 -5.93 -16.78 -3.78
N GLY A 548 -5.00 -15.92 -3.37
CA GLY A 548 -3.59 -16.08 -3.75
C GLY A 548 -2.57 -15.60 -2.71
N GLY A 549 -2.99 -15.29 -1.49
CA GLY A 549 -2.15 -14.68 -0.45
C GLY A 549 -0.95 -15.49 0.03
N THR A 550 -0.87 -16.77 -0.32
CA THR A 550 0.29 -17.63 0.00
C THR A 550 1.44 -17.49 -0.99
N LEU A 551 1.22 -16.83 -2.14
CA LEU A 551 2.20 -16.62 -3.20
C LEU A 551 2.78 -15.21 -3.09
N PHE A 552 3.72 -15.01 -2.17
CA PHE A 552 4.25 -13.68 -1.86
C PHE A 552 5.11 -13.08 -2.97
N HIS A 553 4.56 -12.11 -3.71
CA HIS A 553 5.32 -11.19 -4.58
C HIS A 553 4.48 -9.95 -4.93
N PRO A 554 4.98 -8.71 -4.75
CA PRO A 554 4.21 -7.48 -4.99
C PRO A 554 3.65 -7.37 -6.41
N THR A 555 4.44 -7.73 -7.43
CA THR A 555 4.03 -7.71 -8.85
C THR A 555 2.87 -8.69 -9.11
N TYR A 556 2.92 -9.88 -8.51
CA TYR A 556 1.84 -10.86 -8.60
C TYR A 556 0.56 -10.34 -7.93
N TYR A 557 0.67 -9.77 -6.72
CA TYR A 557 -0.49 -9.20 -6.03
C TYR A 557 -1.14 -8.05 -6.83
N ARG A 558 -0.34 -7.20 -7.50
CA ARG A 558 -0.86 -6.16 -8.39
C ARG A 558 -1.62 -6.76 -9.58
N ALA A 559 -1.10 -7.81 -10.22
CA ALA A 559 -1.80 -8.50 -11.29
C ALA A 559 -3.13 -9.09 -10.78
N GLN A 560 -3.11 -9.77 -9.63
CA GLN A 560 -4.30 -10.36 -9.01
C GLN A 560 -5.34 -9.29 -8.62
N ALA A 561 -4.90 -8.12 -8.11
CA ALA A 561 -5.79 -7.01 -7.77
C ALA A 561 -6.49 -6.43 -9.01
N ILE A 562 -5.76 -6.24 -10.11
CA ILE A 562 -6.34 -5.76 -11.38
C ILE A 562 -7.39 -6.72 -11.92
N ILE A 563 -7.11 -8.04 -11.95
CA ILE A 563 -8.07 -9.02 -12.44
C ILE A 563 -9.28 -9.17 -11.51
N ALA A 564 -9.09 -9.11 -10.21
CA ALA A 564 -10.19 -9.14 -9.23
C ALA A 564 -11.13 -7.94 -9.42
N ARG A 565 -10.57 -6.75 -9.59
CA ARG A 565 -11.33 -5.52 -9.85
C ARG A 565 -12.04 -5.56 -11.22
N THR A 566 -11.37 -6.06 -12.25
CA THR A 566 -11.95 -6.23 -13.59
C THR A 566 -13.14 -7.19 -13.55
N TRP A 567 -13.00 -8.31 -12.84
CA TRP A 567 -14.08 -9.28 -12.66
C TRP A 567 -15.25 -8.68 -11.89
N LEU A 568 -14.98 -7.93 -10.82
CA LEU A 568 -16.02 -7.24 -10.02
C LEU A 568 -16.84 -6.29 -10.91
N LEU A 569 -16.19 -5.42 -11.67
CA LEU A 569 -16.86 -4.47 -12.56
C LEU A 569 -17.83 -5.16 -13.49
N ARG A 570 -17.41 -6.27 -14.09
CA ARG A 570 -18.23 -7.04 -15.03
C ARG A 570 -19.39 -7.78 -14.34
N ASN A 571 -19.22 -8.20 -13.08
CA ASN A 571 -20.15 -9.08 -12.37
C ASN A 571 -20.92 -8.39 -11.23
N GLN A 572 -20.83 -7.08 -11.08
CA GLN A 572 -21.45 -6.34 -9.98
C GLN A 572 -22.98 -6.44 -9.89
N ARG A 573 -23.64 -6.84 -10.98
CA ARG A 573 -25.11 -7.08 -11.03
C ARG A 573 -25.52 -8.54 -10.86
N LYS A 574 -24.57 -9.44 -10.62
CA LYS A 574 -24.81 -10.90 -10.61
C LYS A 574 -25.93 -11.35 -9.67
N HIS A 575 -26.05 -10.70 -8.52
CA HIS A 575 -27.03 -10.99 -7.49
C HIS A 575 -27.93 -9.80 -7.14
N ALA A 576 -28.13 -8.87 -8.07
CA ALA A 576 -28.92 -7.64 -7.83
C ALA A 576 -30.36 -7.96 -7.38
N ALA A 577 -30.99 -8.97 -7.98
CA ALA A 577 -32.34 -9.42 -7.60
C ALA A 577 -32.41 -9.96 -6.16
N GLU A 578 -31.27 -10.36 -5.57
CA GLU A 578 -31.15 -10.88 -4.22
C GLU A 578 -30.77 -9.81 -3.19
N GLY A 579 -30.51 -8.57 -3.64
CA GLY A 579 -30.17 -7.43 -2.79
C GLY A 579 -28.68 -7.33 -2.39
N TYR A 580 -27.77 -7.94 -3.15
CA TYR A 580 -26.33 -7.79 -3.01
C TYR A 580 -25.62 -7.93 -4.38
N MET A 581 -24.34 -7.55 -4.46
CA MET A 581 -23.57 -7.60 -5.71
C MET A 581 -22.90 -8.97 -5.91
N VAL A 582 -22.17 -9.42 -4.91
CA VAL A 582 -21.35 -10.64 -4.94
C VAL A 582 -21.51 -11.45 -3.66
N SER A 583 -21.20 -12.74 -3.73
CA SER A 583 -21.09 -13.60 -2.53
C SER A 583 -19.62 -13.78 -2.13
N ASP A 584 -19.39 -14.19 -0.91
CA ASP A 584 -18.07 -14.42 -0.31
C ASP A 584 -17.42 -15.77 -0.66
N GLY A 585 -18.00 -16.54 -1.56
CA GLY A 585 -17.57 -17.89 -1.93
C GLY A 585 -17.19 -18.04 -3.39
N VAL A 586 -16.79 -19.25 -3.77
CA VAL A 586 -16.30 -19.64 -5.10
C VAL A 586 -17.28 -19.35 -6.26
N GLY A 587 -18.56 -19.14 -5.97
CA GLY A 587 -19.54 -18.73 -6.97
C GLY A 587 -19.36 -17.29 -7.44
N SER A 588 -18.62 -16.45 -6.68
CA SER A 588 -18.19 -15.11 -7.06
C SER A 588 -16.67 -15.02 -6.95
N GLN A 589 -16.14 -14.38 -5.93
CA GLN A 589 -14.73 -14.37 -5.55
C GLN A 589 -14.65 -14.63 -4.05
N VAL A 590 -13.69 -15.43 -3.61
CA VAL A 590 -13.56 -15.74 -2.19
C VAL A 590 -13.15 -14.48 -1.42
N PHE A 591 -13.96 -14.10 -0.42
CA PHE A 591 -13.74 -12.91 0.40
C PHE A 591 -14.00 -13.22 1.88
N HIS A 592 -12.96 -13.21 2.69
CA HIS A 592 -13.05 -13.50 4.13
C HIS A 592 -12.83 -12.29 5.04
N GLY A 593 -12.99 -11.08 4.50
CA GLY A 593 -12.76 -9.82 5.18
C GLY A 593 -11.40 -9.20 4.82
N LEU A 594 -10.97 -8.23 5.63
CA LEU A 594 -9.70 -7.54 5.44
C LEU A 594 -8.51 -8.50 5.58
N PRO A 595 -7.44 -8.29 4.82
CA PRO A 595 -6.21 -9.07 4.94
C PRO A 595 -5.66 -9.09 6.38
N LYS A 596 -5.19 -10.26 6.81
CA LYS A 596 -4.67 -10.49 8.16
C LYS A 596 -3.42 -11.37 8.22
N GLY A 597 -3.01 -11.94 7.11
CA GLY A 597 -1.82 -12.79 7.00
C GLY A 597 -0.51 -11.98 7.11
N ALA A 598 0.61 -12.67 7.06
CA ALA A 598 1.95 -12.07 7.15
C ALA A 598 2.23 -11.02 6.07
N HIS A 599 1.54 -11.09 4.93
CA HIS A 599 1.69 -10.19 3.79
C HIS A 599 0.51 -9.24 3.59
N ALA A 600 -0.30 -9.03 4.63
CA ALA A 600 -1.49 -8.19 4.55
C ALA A 600 -1.20 -6.76 4.06
N SER A 601 -0.11 -6.15 4.54
CA SER A 601 0.31 -4.80 4.12
C SER A 601 0.67 -4.73 2.64
N ASP A 602 1.37 -5.74 2.11
CA ASP A 602 1.76 -5.80 0.70
C ASP A 602 0.55 -6.00 -0.21
N ILE A 603 -0.42 -6.80 0.24
CA ILE A 603 -1.67 -7.04 -0.48
C ILE A 603 -2.52 -5.77 -0.53
N VAL A 604 -2.68 -5.08 0.61
CA VAL A 604 -3.40 -3.80 0.69
C VAL A 604 -2.70 -2.77 -0.21
N TRP A 605 -1.37 -2.69 -0.14
CA TRP A 605 -0.61 -1.81 -1.02
C TRP A 605 -0.82 -2.14 -2.51
N ALA A 606 -0.81 -3.41 -2.89
CA ALA A 606 -1.03 -3.83 -4.27
C ALA A 606 -2.43 -3.42 -4.78
N ALA A 607 -3.48 -3.59 -3.98
CA ALA A 607 -4.82 -3.14 -4.30
C ALA A 607 -4.89 -1.61 -4.49
N HIS A 608 -4.31 -0.84 -3.57
CA HIS A 608 -4.29 0.62 -3.65
C HIS A 608 -3.41 1.15 -4.77
N SER A 609 -2.22 0.57 -5.01
CA SER A 609 -1.29 0.99 -6.09
C SER A 609 -1.83 0.72 -7.49
N THR A 610 -2.85 -0.12 -7.61
CA THR A 610 -3.55 -0.43 -8.85
C THR A 610 -4.99 0.09 -8.85
N ARG A 611 -5.29 1.08 -7.97
CA ARG A 611 -6.63 1.68 -7.88
C ARG A 611 -7.15 2.05 -9.27
N ASP A 612 -8.42 1.77 -9.51
CA ASP A 612 -9.14 2.02 -10.76
C ASP A 612 -8.57 1.32 -12.01
N SER A 613 -7.45 0.59 -11.90
CA SER A 613 -6.89 -0.16 -13.03
C SER A 613 -7.69 -1.43 -13.29
N ILE A 614 -8.09 -1.61 -14.55
CA ILE A 614 -8.84 -2.77 -15.07
C ILE A 614 -8.24 -3.23 -16.40
N LEU A 615 -8.59 -4.44 -16.82
CA LEU A 615 -8.32 -4.94 -18.16
C LEU A 615 -9.54 -4.77 -19.06
N VAL A 616 -9.32 -4.27 -20.27
CA VAL A 616 -10.35 -4.11 -21.29
C VAL A 616 -9.98 -4.81 -22.60
N ASP A 617 -11.00 -5.23 -23.34
CA ASP A 617 -10.86 -5.77 -24.70
C ASP A 617 -10.56 -4.65 -25.73
N GLY A 618 -10.44 -5.02 -27.01
CA GLY A 618 -10.21 -4.07 -28.10
C GLY A 618 -11.31 -3.02 -28.28
N PHE A 619 -12.50 -3.26 -27.72
CA PHE A 619 -13.65 -2.34 -27.74
C PHE A 619 -13.75 -1.47 -26.48
N GLY A 620 -12.80 -1.57 -25.54
CA GLY A 620 -12.83 -0.83 -24.29
C GLY A 620 -13.74 -1.41 -23.21
N ARG A 621 -14.28 -2.60 -23.37
CA ARG A 621 -15.16 -3.26 -22.39
C ARG A 621 -14.34 -4.10 -21.41
N ALA A 622 -14.71 -4.08 -20.13
CA ALA A 622 -14.07 -4.92 -19.11
C ALA A 622 -14.10 -6.40 -19.53
N ILE A 623 -12.96 -7.07 -19.41
CA ILE A 623 -12.82 -8.48 -19.82
C ILE A 623 -13.41 -9.45 -18.80
N GLU A 624 -13.60 -10.70 -19.23
CA GLU A 624 -13.85 -11.85 -18.34
C GLU A 624 -12.52 -12.27 -17.71
N ALA A 625 -12.15 -11.68 -16.59
CA ALA A 625 -10.84 -11.84 -15.96
C ALA A 625 -10.79 -13.06 -15.02
N VAL A 626 -10.91 -14.25 -15.61
CA VAL A 626 -10.90 -15.53 -14.89
C VAL A 626 -9.49 -16.03 -14.62
N PHE A 627 -9.30 -16.71 -13.51
CA PHE A 627 -8.00 -17.24 -13.09
C PHE A 627 -8.15 -18.63 -12.43
N HIS A 628 -7.06 -19.35 -12.29
CA HIS A 628 -6.99 -20.68 -11.69
C HIS A 628 -5.62 -20.90 -11.02
N ALA A 629 -5.51 -21.91 -10.17
CA ALA A 629 -4.29 -22.09 -9.38
C ALA A 629 -3.05 -22.43 -10.22
N ASN A 630 -3.15 -23.42 -11.15
CA ASN A 630 -2.02 -23.86 -11.98
C ASN A 630 -2.52 -24.45 -13.31
N SER A 631 -1.95 -24.05 -14.46
CA SER A 631 -2.34 -24.51 -15.79
C SER A 631 -1.88 -25.94 -16.13
N GLY A 632 -0.84 -26.42 -15.45
CA GLY A 632 -0.18 -27.70 -15.77
C GLY A 632 0.72 -27.65 -17.01
N GLY A 633 1.14 -26.45 -17.44
CA GLY A 633 2.00 -26.21 -18.59
C GLY A 633 1.27 -25.75 -19.86
N TYR A 634 -0.07 -25.71 -19.83
CA TYR A 634 -0.88 -25.28 -20.96
C TYR A 634 -2.24 -24.72 -20.49
N THR A 635 -2.63 -23.53 -20.95
CA THR A 635 -3.96 -22.99 -20.65
C THR A 635 -5.04 -23.64 -21.52
N SER A 636 -6.30 -23.47 -21.19
CA SER A 636 -7.46 -23.95 -21.95
C SER A 636 -8.18 -22.81 -22.63
N ARG A 637 -8.86 -23.09 -23.74
CA ARG A 637 -9.79 -22.16 -24.37
C ARG A 637 -11.07 -22.05 -23.54
N SER A 638 -11.69 -20.88 -23.60
CA SER A 638 -12.94 -20.64 -22.85
C SER A 638 -14.07 -21.56 -23.30
N GLU A 639 -14.23 -21.85 -24.60
CA GLU A 639 -15.24 -22.72 -25.15
C GLU A 639 -15.07 -24.21 -24.77
N GLU A 640 -13.86 -24.61 -24.40
CA GLU A 640 -13.58 -25.98 -23.93
C GLU A 640 -14.12 -26.21 -22.51
N VAL A 641 -14.19 -25.15 -21.70
CA VAL A 641 -14.64 -25.20 -20.31
C VAL A 641 -16.07 -24.70 -20.17
N TRP A 642 -16.41 -23.63 -20.90
CA TRP A 642 -17.74 -23.03 -20.99
C TRP A 642 -18.25 -23.10 -22.46
N SER A 643 -19.42 -22.63 -22.72
CA SER A 643 -20.02 -22.74 -24.06
C SER A 643 -19.65 -21.59 -25.01
N LYS A 644 -18.97 -20.54 -24.53
CA LYS A 644 -18.70 -19.31 -25.28
C LYS A 644 -17.21 -19.15 -25.56
N ALA A 645 -16.87 -18.99 -26.85
CA ALA A 645 -15.53 -18.59 -27.25
C ALA A 645 -15.29 -17.11 -26.94
N ILE A 646 -14.17 -16.83 -26.24
CA ILE A 646 -13.75 -15.48 -25.85
C ILE A 646 -12.36 -15.24 -26.44
N PRO A 647 -12.16 -14.21 -27.30
CA PRO A 647 -10.95 -14.07 -28.12
C PRO A 647 -9.63 -13.99 -27.35
N TYR A 648 -9.65 -13.46 -26.14
CA TYR A 648 -8.46 -13.31 -25.28
C TYR A 648 -8.30 -14.45 -24.24
N LEU A 649 -9.19 -15.45 -24.22
CA LEU A 649 -9.09 -16.63 -23.36
C LEU A 649 -8.74 -17.86 -24.22
N ILE A 650 -7.51 -17.88 -24.67
CA ILE A 650 -7.00 -18.88 -25.62
C ILE A 650 -6.19 -19.98 -24.91
N ALA A 651 -6.04 -21.09 -25.61
CA ALA A 651 -5.11 -22.14 -25.21
C ALA A 651 -3.70 -21.77 -25.68
N GLN A 652 -2.75 -21.74 -24.74
CA GLN A 652 -1.35 -21.39 -25.03
C GLN A 652 -0.38 -22.09 -24.06
N PRO A 653 0.89 -22.27 -24.45
CA PRO A 653 1.93 -22.77 -23.55
C PRO A 653 2.11 -21.86 -22.33
N ASP A 654 2.17 -22.47 -21.15
CA ASP A 654 2.48 -21.78 -19.89
C ASP A 654 3.59 -22.53 -19.16
N THR A 655 4.79 -22.41 -19.67
CA THR A 655 6.00 -23.04 -19.09
C THR A 655 6.32 -22.52 -17.70
N PHE A 656 5.77 -21.34 -17.33
CA PHE A 656 5.94 -20.75 -16.01
C PHE A 656 5.22 -21.53 -14.90
N SER A 657 4.11 -22.20 -15.22
CA SER A 657 3.37 -23.03 -14.26
C SER A 657 4.02 -24.41 -14.02
N LEU A 658 4.99 -24.80 -14.84
CA LEU A 658 5.77 -26.02 -14.63
C LEU A 658 6.75 -25.86 -13.47
N ARG A 659 7.05 -26.93 -12.75
CA ARG A 659 7.92 -26.95 -11.55
C ARG A 659 7.37 -26.08 -10.37
N CYS A 660 6.06 -25.95 -10.29
CA CYS A 660 5.35 -25.35 -9.18
C CYS A 660 4.69 -26.44 -8.31
N PRO A 661 4.37 -26.16 -7.04
CA PRO A 661 3.83 -27.16 -6.11
C PRO A 661 2.55 -27.85 -6.58
N GLN A 662 1.70 -27.13 -7.36
CA GLN A 662 0.42 -27.67 -7.82
C GLN A 662 0.46 -28.21 -9.26
N THR A 663 1.67 -28.35 -9.83
CA THR A 663 1.81 -28.77 -11.23
C THR A 663 1.39 -30.24 -11.44
N TYR A 664 1.77 -31.14 -10.56
CA TYR A 664 1.50 -32.56 -10.71
C TYR A 664 0.63 -33.10 -9.59
N TRP A 665 -0.26 -34.04 -9.93
CA TRP A 665 -1.09 -34.74 -8.98
C TRP A 665 -1.37 -36.17 -9.42
N THR A 666 -1.66 -37.03 -8.43
CA THR A 666 -2.05 -38.42 -8.66
C THR A 666 -3.33 -38.72 -7.89
N ARG A 667 -4.23 -39.46 -8.50
CA ARG A 667 -5.47 -39.93 -7.86
C ARG A 667 -5.70 -41.42 -8.21
N ARG A 668 -6.01 -42.22 -7.21
CA ARG A 668 -6.43 -43.61 -7.38
C ARG A 668 -7.95 -43.67 -7.25
N LEU A 669 -8.61 -44.42 -8.12
CA LEU A 669 -10.05 -44.59 -8.12
C LEU A 669 -10.38 -46.06 -8.43
N ASP A 670 -11.53 -46.56 -7.92
CA ASP A 670 -12.07 -47.85 -8.31
C ASP A 670 -12.33 -47.87 -9.82
N LYS A 671 -11.77 -48.88 -10.49
CA LYS A 671 -11.80 -48.99 -11.95
C LYS A 671 -13.21 -49.18 -12.46
N GLU A 672 -14.01 -50.00 -11.80
CA GLU A 672 -15.37 -50.29 -12.25
C GLU A 672 -16.29 -49.09 -12.07
N ALA A 673 -16.12 -48.33 -10.97
CA ALA A 673 -16.87 -47.07 -10.78
C ALA A 673 -16.47 -46.02 -11.79
N PHE A 674 -15.19 -45.92 -12.16
CA PHE A 674 -14.71 -45.01 -13.20
C PHE A 674 -15.28 -45.32 -14.57
N VAL A 675 -15.16 -46.57 -15.04
CA VAL A 675 -15.70 -46.98 -16.36
C VAL A 675 -17.22 -46.88 -16.41
N ARG A 676 -17.93 -47.30 -15.35
CA ARG A 676 -19.41 -47.16 -15.27
C ARG A 676 -19.88 -45.71 -15.42
N PHE A 677 -19.17 -44.76 -14.82
CA PHE A 677 -19.51 -43.35 -14.94
C PHE A 677 -19.45 -42.89 -16.42
N PHE A 678 -18.37 -43.23 -17.15
CA PHE A 678 -18.26 -42.93 -18.56
C PHE A 678 -19.35 -43.63 -19.38
N ALA A 679 -19.59 -44.90 -19.12
CA ALA A 679 -20.61 -45.68 -19.79
C ALA A 679 -22.01 -45.09 -19.61
N GLN A 680 -22.38 -44.74 -18.38
CA GLN A 680 -23.66 -44.10 -18.05
C GLN A 680 -23.83 -42.76 -18.77
N LYS A 681 -22.80 -41.91 -18.76
CA LYS A 681 -22.86 -40.58 -19.39
C LYS A 681 -22.92 -40.63 -20.91
N MET A 682 -22.33 -41.65 -21.53
CA MET A 682 -22.26 -41.80 -22.98
C MET A 682 -23.27 -42.79 -23.55
N GLY A 683 -24.09 -43.40 -22.69
CA GLY A 683 -25.06 -44.42 -23.12
C GLY A 683 -24.36 -45.59 -23.81
N GLN A 684 -23.27 -46.09 -23.19
CA GLN A 684 -22.47 -47.23 -23.64
C GLN A 684 -22.59 -48.39 -22.64
N ASN A 685 -22.24 -49.60 -23.08
CA ASN A 685 -22.17 -50.74 -22.19
C ASN A 685 -20.83 -50.71 -21.43
N SER A 686 -20.86 -50.73 -20.10
CA SER A 686 -19.67 -50.72 -19.27
C SER A 686 -18.83 -52.01 -19.34
N THR A 687 -19.38 -53.08 -19.91
CA THR A 687 -18.68 -54.35 -20.14
C THR A 687 -18.07 -54.47 -21.55
N ASP A 688 -18.37 -53.52 -22.44
CA ASP A 688 -17.81 -53.52 -23.79
C ASP A 688 -16.29 -53.31 -23.73
N ALA A 689 -15.53 -54.28 -24.29
CA ALA A 689 -14.08 -54.31 -24.19
C ALA A 689 -13.42 -53.10 -24.92
N ALA A 690 -13.94 -52.70 -26.07
CA ALA A 690 -13.38 -51.60 -26.84
C ALA A 690 -13.65 -50.28 -26.15
N PHE A 691 -14.85 -50.08 -25.60
CA PHE A 691 -15.17 -48.89 -24.81
C PHE A 691 -14.31 -48.82 -23.54
N ARG A 692 -14.18 -49.90 -22.80
CA ARG A 692 -13.32 -50.01 -21.61
C ARG A 692 -11.88 -49.60 -21.92
N GLN A 693 -11.34 -50.20 -23.00
CA GLN A 693 -9.98 -49.89 -23.46
C GLN A 693 -9.84 -48.42 -23.81
N ALA A 694 -10.80 -47.81 -24.49
CA ALA A 694 -10.77 -46.40 -24.82
C ALA A 694 -10.76 -45.51 -23.54
N VAL A 695 -11.57 -45.84 -22.51
CA VAL A 695 -11.60 -45.11 -21.23
C VAL A 695 -10.31 -45.29 -20.46
N LEU A 696 -9.76 -46.49 -20.42
CA LEU A 696 -8.53 -46.84 -19.65
C LEU A 696 -7.26 -46.37 -20.33
N SER A 697 -7.29 -46.02 -21.62
CA SER A 697 -6.17 -45.49 -22.40
C SER A 697 -6.25 -43.98 -22.62
N ILE A 698 -7.08 -43.25 -21.86
CA ILE A 698 -7.10 -41.78 -21.93
C ILE A 698 -5.71 -41.24 -21.68
N ALA A 699 -5.12 -40.64 -22.70
CA ALA A 699 -3.84 -39.97 -22.63
C ALA A 699 -3.95 -38.58 -23.23
N GLN A 700 -3.38 -37.60 -22.55
CA GLN A 700 -3.30 -36.23 -23.05
C GLN A 700 -1.86 -35.90 -23.41
N GLY A 701 -1.66 -35.32 -24.57
CA GLY A 701 -0.35 -34.92 -25.07
C GLY A 701 0.16 -33.61 -24.41
N SER A 702 0.84 -32.80 -25.19
CA SER A 702 1.32 -31.49 -24.75
C SER A 702 0.19 -30.48 -24.48
N GLN A 703 -0.97 -30.67 -25.09
CA GLN A 703 -2.14 -29.83 -24.91
C GLN A 703 -3.19 -30.52 -24.03
N ARG A 704 -3.97 -29.70 -23.35
CA ARG A 704 -5.07 -30.13 -22.50
C ARG A 704 -6.29 -30.42 -23.32
N SER A 705 -6.95 -31.59 -23.15
CA SER A 705 -8.22 -31.90 -23.77
C SER A 705 -9.40 -31.60 -22.85
N ALA A 706 -10.45 -31.05 -23.40
CA ALA A 706 -11.71 -30.78 -22.68
C ALA A 706 -12.71 -31.93 -22.82
N LEU A 707 -12.56 -32.79 -23.83
CA LEU A 707 -13.54 -33.79 -24.22
C LEU A 707 -12.90 -35.19 -24.27
N PHE A 708 -13.67 -36.18 -23.86
CA PHE A 708 -13.48 -37.58 -24.23
C PHE A 708 -14.47 -37.92 -25.35
N VAL A 709 -13.98 -38.53 -26.43
CA VAL A 709 -14.79 -38.86 -27.64
C VAL A 709 -14.73 -40.35 -27.86
N TYR A 710 -15.91 -40.99 -28.06
CA TYR A 710 -16.02 -42.38 -28.42
C TYR A 710 -17.31 -42.64 -29.18
N GLY A 711 -17.26 -43.36 -30.31
CA GLY A 711 -18.43 -43.72 -31.11
C GLY A 711 -19.29 -42.53 -31.58
N GLY A 712 -18.65 -41.40 -31.93
CA GLY A 712 -19.34 -40.16 -32.34
C GLY A 712 -20.00 -39.38 -31.18
N LYS A 713 -19.95 -39.88 -29.94
CA LYS A 713 -20.43 -39.18 -28.74
C LYS A 713 -19.31 -38.52 -28.00
N THR A 714 -19.64 -37.47 -27.24
CA THR A 714 -18.67 -36.69 -26.46
C THR A 714 -19.07 -36.62 -24.99
N LEU A 715 -18.09 -36.70 -24.09
CA LEU A 715 -18.24 -36.43 -22.67
C LEU A 715 -17.27 -35.29 -22.27
N LYS A 716 -17.79 -34.25 -21.62
CA LYS A 716 -16.95 -33.18 -21.10
C LYS A 716 -16.14 -33.72 -19.90
N LEU A 717 -14.82 -33.65 -19.96
CA LEU A 717 -13.93 -34.08 -18.87
C LEU A 717 -14.12 -33.25 -17.58
N ARG A 718 -14.77 -32.07 -17.69
CA ARG A 718 -15.25 -31.31 -16.55
C ARG A 718 -16.22 -32.14 -15.68
N GLU A 719 -17.14 -32.91 -16.29
CA GLU A 719 -18.08 -33.75 -15.52
C GLU A 719 -17.35 -34.88 -14.79
N VAL A 720 -16.28 -35.42 -15.39
CA VAL A 720 -15.41 -36.42 -14.77
C VAL A 720 -14.67 -35.79 -13.57
N ARG A 721 -14.11 -34.57 -13.76
CA ARG A 721 -13.45 -33.83 -12.71
C ARG A 721 -14.39 -33.56 -11.53
N GLU A 722 -15.60 -33.11 -11.78
CA GLU A 722 -16.59 -32.81 -10.73
C GLU A 722 -17.02 -34.09 -10.00
N LYS A 723 -17.30 -35.19 -10.71
CA LYS A 723 -17.73 -36.46 -10.14
C LYS A 723 -16.68 -37.06 -9.19
N PHE A 724 -15.40 -37.05 -9.61
CA PHE A 724 -14.32 -37.72 -8.87
C PHE A 724 -13.44 -36.77 -8.05
N GLY A 725 -13.80 -35.49 -7.95
CA GLY A 725 -13.07 -34.49 -7.18
C GLY A 725 -11.62 -34.31 -7.65
N LEU A 726 -11.39 -34.32 -8.99
CA LEU A 726 -10.05 -34.19 -9.56
C LEU A 726 -9.58 -32.72 -9.53
N ARG A 727 -8.26 -32.52 -9.44
CA ARG A 727 -7.70 -31.16 -9.44
C ARG A 727 -7.87 -30.45 -10.78
N SER A 728 -7.77 -31.18 -11.90
CA SER A 728 -7.92 -30.62 -13.25
C SER A 728 -8.53 -31.64 -14.19
N THR A 729 -8.78 -31.23 -15.44
CA THR A 729 -9.16 -32.12 -16.55
C THR A 729 -7.94 -32.61 -17.36
N TYR A 730 -6.73 -32.19 -16.98
CA TYR A 730 -5.49 -32.53 -17.67
C TYR A 730 -4.84 -33.77 -17.01
N PHE A 731 -5.21 -34.97 -17.43
CA PHE A 731 -4.73 -36.22 -16.85
C PHE A 731 -4.61 -37.36 -17.86
N THR A 732 -3.80 -38.33 -17.55
CA THR A 732 -3.71 -39.62 -18.20
C THR A 732 -4.24 -40.70 -17.25
N VAL A 733 -4.79 -41.77 -17.82
CA VAL A 733 -5.29 -42.94 -17.08
C VAL A 733 -4.31 -44.09 -17.26
N GLU A 734 -4.00 -44.75 -16.16
CA GLU A 734 -3.16 -45.95 -16.09
C GLU A 734 -3.98 -47.06 -15.42
N ASP A 735 -4.14 -48.18 -16.08
CA ASP A 735 -4.81 -49.35 -15.52
C ASP A 735 -3.91 -50.07 -14.48
N ALA A 736 -4.37 -50.16 -13.27
CA ALA A 736 -3.65 -50.75 -12.14
C ALA A 736 -4.42 -51.94 -11.50
N GLY A 737 -5.04 -52.74 -12.35
CA GLY A 737 -5.78 -53.94 -11.90
C GLY A 737 -7.21 -53.61 -11.45
N SER A 738 -7.49 -53.60 -10.15
CA SER A 738 -8.79 -53.21 -9.59
C SER A 738 -9.00 -51.69 -9.52
N GLU A 739 -7.93 -50.92 -9.68
CA GLU A 739 -7.93 -49.47 -9.65
C GLU A 739 -7.49 -48.86 -10.99
N VAL A 740 -7.84 -47.62 -11.19
CA VAL A 740 -7.19 -46.74 -12.17
C VAL A 740 -6.37 -45.68 -11.46
N VAL A 741 -5.16 -45.42 -11.97
CA VAL A 741 -4.29 -44.36 -11.50
C VAL A 741 -4.36 -43.23 -12.48
N LEU A 742 -4.90 -42.08 -12.04
CA LEU A 742 -4.90 -40.83 -12.83
C LEU A 742 -3.65 -40.03 -12.48
N ARG A 743 -2.80 -39.80 -13.48
CA ARG A 743 -1.65 -38.86 -13.35
C ARG A 743 -2.00 -37.57 -14.06
N GLY A 744 -2.18 -36.51 -13.27
CA GLY A 744 -2.66 -35.24 -13.79
C GLY A 744 -1.67 -34.11 -13.63
N LYS A 745 -1.94 -33.03 -14.37
CA LYS A 745 -1.20 -31.77 -14.34
C LYS A 745 -2.16 -30.60 -14.07
N GLY A 746 -1.69 -29.63 -13.30
CA GLY A 746 -2.41 -28.39 -13.01
C GLY A 746 -3.55 -28.52 -12.00
N PHE A 747 -4.10 -27.39 -11.59
CA PHE A 747 -5.19 -27.27 -10.66
C PHE A 747 -6.15 -26.13 -11.05
N GLY A 748 -7.41 -26.46 -11.26
CA GLY A 748 -8.47 -25.56 -11.68
C GLY A 748 -8.92 -25.81 -13.10
N HIS A 749 -9.70 -24.86 -13.64
CA HIS A 749 -10.31 -24.99 -14.98
C HIS A 749 -9.34 -24.75 -16.14
N GLY A 750 -8.20 -24.09 -15.89
CA GLY A 750 -7.14 -23.89 -16.86
C GLY A 750 -7.31 -22.68 -17.79
N VAL A 751 -8.36 -21.89 -17.68
CA VAL A 751 -8.64 -20.73 -18.55
C VAL A 751 -8.12 -19.45 -17.90
N GLY A 752 -7.53 -18.56 -18.68
CA GLY A 752 -7.00 -17.27 -18.22
C GLY A 752 -5.75 -17.40 -17.36
N LEU A 753 -5.60 -16.59 -16.32
CA LEU A 753 -4.36 -16.49 -15.55
C LEU A 753 -4.13 -17.71 -14.64
N SER A 754 -2.93 -18.31 -14.79
CA SER A 754 -2.41 -19.29 -13.83
C SER A 754 -1.73 -18.55 -12.68
N GLN A 755 -2.23 -18.72 -11.45
CA GLN A 755 -1.69 -18.02 -10.27
C GLN A 755 -0.23 -18.36 -10.00
N GLU A 756 0.11 -19.65 -9.98
CA GLU A 756 1.51 -20.09 -9.78
C GLU A 756 2.41 -19.70 -10.96
N GLY A 757 1.89 -19.70 -12.19
CA GLY A 757 2.61 -19.24 -13.38
C GLY A 757 2.89 -17.73 -13.30
N ALA A 758 1.88 -16.93 -12.98
CA ALA A 758 1.99 -15.47 -12.80
C ALA A 758 2.96 -15.11 -11.65
N TYR A 759 2.89 -15.84 -10.54
CA TYR A 759 3.83 -15.70 -9.44
C TYR A 759 5.27 -15.98 -9.86
N ARG A 760 5.49 -17.04 -10.63
CA ARG A 760 6.81 -17.37 -11.15
C ARG A 760 7.32 -16.34 -12.14
N MET A 761 6.47 -15.83 -13.04
CA MET A 761 6.83 -14.70 -13.92
C MET A 761 7.27 -13.50 -13.10
N ALA A 762 6.51 -13.14 -12.04
CA ALA A 762 6.86 -12.05 -11.14
C ALA A 762 8.24 -12.27 -10.50
N ARG A 763 8.53 -13.48 -10.03
CA ARG A 763 9.86 -13.84 -9.48
C ARG A 763 11.00 -13.79 -10.49
N LEU A 764 10.70 -13.96 -11.76
CA LEU A 764 11.67 -13.83 -12.88
C LEU A 764 11.81 -12.39 -13.38
N GLY A 765 11.17 -11.41 -12.70
CA GLY A 765 11.31 -10.00 -13.02
C GLY A 765 10.32 -9.45 -14.06
N TYR A 766 9.35 -10.24 -14.52
CA TYR A 766 8.30 -9.73 -15.42
C TYR A 766 7.44 -8.68 -14.72
N ARG A 767 7.11 -7.60 -15.42
CA ARG A 767 6.23 -6.54 -14.90
C ARG A 767 4.77 -7.01 -14.85
N THR A 768 3.95 -6.35 -14.06
CA THR A 768 2.50 -6.62 -13.97
C THR A 768 1.83 -6.62 -15.35
N ALA A 769 2.16 -5.66 -16.21
CA ALA A 769 1.61 -5.58 -17.57
C ALA A 769 2.01 -6.77 -18.45
N ASP A 770 3.24 -7.24 -18.35
CA ASP A 770 3.75 -8.37 -19.12
C ASP A 770 3.04 -9.69 -18.70
N ILE A 771 2.82 -9.87 -17.40
CA ILE A 771 2.07 -11.01 -16.86
C ILE A 771 0.62 -11.00 -17.38
N LEU A 772 -0.05 -9.86 -17.32
CA LEU A 772 -1.43 -9.73 -17.77
C LEU A 772 -1.55 -9.93 -19.30
N ALA A 773 -0.63 -9.37 -20.08
CA ALA A 773 -0.59 -9.56 -21.53
C ALA A 773 -0.31 -11.01 -21.93
N HIS A 774 0.49 -11.75 -21.15
CA HIS A 774 0.71 -13.18 -21.38
C HIS A 774 -0.59 -13.99 -21.25
N TYR A 775 -1.34 -13.79 -20.17
CA TYR A 775 -2.56 -14.60 -19.90
C TYR A 775 -3.84 -14.09 -20.58
N TYR A 776 -3.85 -12.82 -21.01
CA TYR A 776 -4.99 -12.20 -21.71
C TYR A 776 -4.49 -11.44 -22.95
N PRO A 777 -4.02 -12.16 -23.97
CA PRO A 777 -3.47 -11.54 -25.18
C PRO A 777 -4.53 -10.70 -25.89
N GLY A 778 -4.13 -9.56 -26.48
CA GLY A 778 -5.02 -8.64 -27.16
C GLY A 778 -5.87 -7.75 -26.24
N THR A 779 -5.62 -7.79 -24.92
CA THR A 779 -6.24 -6.87 -23.96
C THR A 779 -5.29 -5.74 -23.58
N ARG A 780 -5.81 -4.67 -22.96
CA ARG A 780 -5.00 -3.56 -22.48
C ARG A 780 -5.45 -3.09 -21.10
N LEU A 781 -4.54 -2.48 -20.36
CA LEU A 781 -4.85 -1.78 -19.12
C LEU A 781 -5.63 -0.49 -19.43
N ALA A 782 -6.65 -0.22 -18.63
CA ALA A 782 -7.45 1.00 -18.67
C ALA A 782 -7.77 1.45 -17.24
N VAL A 783 -8.23 2.67 -17.09
CA VAL A 783 -8.72 3.22 -15.82
C VAL A 783 -10.25 3.18 -15.88
N ALA A 784 -10.87 2.52 -14.90
CA ALA A 784 -12.32 2.57 -14.73
C ALA A 784 -12.73 3.98 -14.32
N ARG A 785 -13.69 4.57 -15.03
CA ARG A 785 -14.20 5.93 -14.79
C ARG A 785 -15.34 5.94 -13.78
#